data_933c9caf45e1a225d16c3f6b3b0eceeb
#
_entry.id   933c9caf45e1a225d16c3f6b3b0eceeb
#
_cell.length_a   1.000
_cell.length_b   1.000
_cell.length_c   1.000
_cell.angle_alpha   90.00
_cell.angle_beta   90.00
_cell.angle_gamma   90.00
#
_symmetry.space_group_name_H-M   'P 1'
#
loop_
_entity.id
_entity.type
_entity.pdbx_description
1 polymer ?
#
loop_
_entity_poly.entity_id
_entity_poly.type
_entity_poly.pdbx_seq_one_letter_code
_entity_poly.pdbx_strand_id
1 'polypeptide(L)'
;MTNATNYIETISKELNLTVAQVSATTKLISEGATVPFIARYRKEATGMLDEVAVTNIRDRMQQLVELDQRRDAILKSLDERNLLTDELRSSILKAETLSKLEDLYLPYRPKRRTRATIAREAGLEPLATKLFDQGSFDVFEAAKEFINPEKEITDTDKALAGARDIIAEWVSEDATAREQTRQLYRSKALVRCRVLSGKEEEGQKYRDYFDWTEPLSKVPSHRLLAMRRGETEGILILRIHPEEEEATQRLERDFVQNNSPAGEQVRTAVNDAYKRLLGPSIETEMRLESKKLADEQAITVFAENLRELLLASPLGERAVLAIDPGYRTGCKTVALSAQGKLLHHDVIYLTASERERMDAVRKVMVLIKEFKLQAIAIGNGTASRETEQFFKQLQLPKTIPIVMVNESGASVYSASAAAREEFADYDLTVRGAVSIGRRLMDPLAELVKIDPKSIGVGQYQHDVDQNALRHSLDDVVLSCVNKVGVEVNTASRQLLSYVSGLGPQLAENIVKHRDENGPFKSRAELKKVARLGPKAFEQSAGFLRIRDAKNPLDASSVHPERYDVVKAMAGDLKCTVNDLMKDPMLRQQIRLEQYQTEDVGMPTLTDIMQELAKPGRDPRSQFEAVEFQDGIEKPEDLKPGMKLPGIVTNVTAFGAFVDVGVHQDGLVHISHLSDQFVKDPADVVKVAQKVNVTVLEVDLARKRIALSMKSNPELGSTSRSSRPSDRKPQGRETAPPRPKQNQAIGNDWFSQALSKAEKHQKR
;
A
#
# COMPACT_ATOMS: atom_id res chain seq x y z
N MET A 1 15.60 -23.05 21.12
CA MET A 1 14.86 -23.99 20.24
C MET A 1 13.34 -23.99 20.47
N THR A 2 12.85 -23.67 21.67
CA THR A 2 11.40 -23.65 22.03
C THR A 2 10.57 -22.59 21.33
N ASN A 3 11.12 -21.39 21.10
CA ASN A 3 10.32 -20.30 20.48
C ASN A 3 10.07 -20.52 18.98
N ALA A 4 11.05 -21.03 18.23
CA ALA A 4 10.89 -21.24 16.78
C ALA A 4 9.80 -22.29 16.45
N THR A 5 9.67 -23.36 17.24
CA THR A 5 8.62 -24.36 17.06
C THR A 5 7.24 -23.78 17.33
N ASN A 6 7.10 -22.94 18.37
CA ASN A 6 5.85 -22.27 18.69
C ASN A 6 5.42 -21.30 17.59
N TYR A 7 6.35 -20.56 16.97
CA TYR A 7 6.05 -19.68 15.83
C TYR A 7 5.51 -20.45 14.63
N ILE A 8 6.14 -21.59 14.29
CA ILE A 8 5.74 -22.44 13.17
C ILE A 8 4.30 -22.95 13.37
N GLU A 9 3.96 -23.41 14.58
CA GLU A 9 2.60 -23.87 14.89
C GLU A 9 1.57 -22.73 14.84
N THR A 10 1.92 -21.55 15.36
CA THR A 10 1.06 -20.37 15.32
C THR A 10 0.78 -19.95 13.88
N ILE A 11 1.82 -19.77 13.06
CA ILE A 11 1.71 -19.41 11.65
C ILE A 11 0.91 -20.45 10.85
N SER A 12 1.15 -21.74 11.13
CA SER A 12 0.42 -22.84 10.50
C SER A 12 -1.08 -22.74 10.73
N LYS A 13 -1.50 -22.47 11.95
CA LYS A 13 -2.92 -22.28 12.31
C LYS A 13 -3.53 -21.02 11.70
N GLU A 14 -2.83 -19.89 11.80
CA GLU A 14 -3.33 -18.59 11.34
C GLU A 14 -3.48 -18.54 9.81
N LEU A 15 -2.52 -19.10 9.07
CA LEU A 15 -2.52 -19.11 7.60
C LEU A 15 -3.17 -20.34 6.98
N ASN A 16 -3.67 -21.26 7.80
CA ASN A 16 -4.26 -22.54 7.35
C ASN A 16 -3.30 -23.34 6.44
N LEU A 17 -2.02 -23.42 6.84
CA LEU A 17 -0.95 -24.16 6.18
C LEU A 17 -0.51 -25.34 7.04
N THR A 18 0.17 -26.33 6.44
CA THR A 18 0.76 -27.43 7.23
C THR A 18 2.03 -26.96 7.95
N VAL A 19 2.30 -27.55 9.11
CA VAL A 19 3.54 -27.33 9.88
C VAL A 19 4.78 -27.57 9.02
N ALA A 20 4.75 -28.60 8.15
CA ALA A 20 5.86 -28.93 7.25
C ALA A 20 6.13 -27.80 6.23
N GLN A 21 5.08 -27.23 5.62
CA GLN A 21 5.21 -26.10 4.69
C GLN A 21 5.81 -24.88 5.35
N VAL A 22 5.30 -24.49 6.54
CA VAL A 22 5.80 -23.34 7.28
C VAL A 22 7.24 -23.57 7.73
N SER A 23 7.56 -24.74 8.25
CA SER A 23 8.93 -25.09 8.69
C SER A 23 9.94 -25.04 7.56
N ALA A 24 9.63 -25.65 6.41
CA ALA A 24 10.51 -25.64 5.24
C ALA A 24 10.72 -24.21 4.71
N THR A 25 9.67 -23.44 4.62
CA THR A 25 9.72 -22.03 4.15
C THR A 25 10.55 -21.16 5.09
N THR A 26 10.31 -21.27 6.41
CA THR A 26 11.06 -20.53 7.43
C THR A 26 12.55 -20.88 7.39
N LYS A 27 12.89 -22.17 7.21
CA LYS A 27 14.28 -22.60 7.05
C LYS A 27 14.93 -21.96 5.83
N LEU A 28 14.30 -22.01 4.67
CA LEU A 28 14.82 -21.39 3.44
C LEU A 28 15.02 -19.87 3.58
N ILE A 29 14.07 -19.18 4.23
CA ILE A 29 14.19 -17.74 4.51
C ILE A 29 15.37 -17.47 5.46
N SER A 30 15.53 -18.26 6.52
CA SER A 30 16.64 -18.10 7.48
C SER A 30 18.02 -18.37 6.84
N GLU A 31 18.06 -19.23 5.85
CA GLU A 31 19.21 -19.44 4.98
C GLU A 31 19.41 -18.30 3.97
N GLY A 32 18.55 -17.30 3.95
CA GLY A 32 18.61 -16.09 3.10
C GLY A 32 18.15 -16.33 1.66
N ALA A 33 17.29 -17.31 1.42
CA ALA A 33 16.62 -17.46 0.13
C ALA A 33 15.55 -16.38 -0.03
N THR A 34 15.43 -15.84 -1.24
CA THR A 34 14.44 -14.80 -1.56
C THR A 34 13.08 -15.40 -1.87
N VAL A 35 12.00 -14.61 -1.69
CA VAL A 35 10.63 -15.05 -1.94
C VAL A 35 10.44 -15.58 -3.37
N PRO A 36 10.85 -14.88 -4.46
CA PRO A 36 10.71 -15.41 -5.81
C PRO A 36 11.47 -16.70 -6.07
N PHE A 37 12.66 -16.84 -5.48
CA PHE A 37 13.46 -18.08 -5.60
C PHE A 37 12.76 -19.27 -4.94
N ILE A 38 12.25 -19.08 -3.73
CA ILE A 38 11.51 -20.12 -2.99
C ILE A 38 10.27 -20.55 -3.78
N ALA A 39 9.43 -19.60 -4.17
CA ALA A 39 8.18 -19.87 -4.85
C ALA A 39 8.37 -20.53 -6.23
N ARG A 40 9.48 -20.25 -6.91
CA ARG A 40 9.71 -20.78 -8.26
C ARG A 40 10.54 -22.04 -8.28
N TYR A 41 11.62 -22.12 -7.48
CA TYR A 41 12.63 -23.18 -7.60
C TYR A 41 12.70 -24.11 -6.40
N ARG A 42 11.87 -23.92 -5.37
CA ARG A 42 11.81 -24.78 -4.17
C ARG A 42 10.37 -25.24 -3.87
N LYS A 43 9.57 -25.43 -4.93
CA LYS A 43 8.13 -25.80 -4.86
C LYS A 43 7.90 -27.11 -4.10
N GLU A 44 8.71 -28.12 -4.36
CA GLU A 44 8.61 -29.42 -3.69
C GLU A 44 8.89 -29.30 -2.20
N ALA A 45 9.92 -28.56 -1.82
CA ALA A 45 10.29 -28.37 -0.43
C ALA A 45 9.23 -27.62 0.38
N THR A 46 8.50 -26.69 -0.26
CA THR A 46 7.48 -25.85 0.38
C THR A 46 6.05 -26.34 0.16
N GLY A 47 5.87 -27.48 -0.54
CA GLY A 47 4.53 -28.01 -0.84
C GLY A 47 3.70 -27.05 -1.71
N MET A 48 4.30 -26.48 -2.77
CA MET A 48 3.67 -25.64 -3.80
C MET A 48 3.21 -24.25 -3.31
N LEU A 49 3.81 -23.71 -2.27
CA LEU A 49 3.49 -22.35 -1.84
C LEU A 49 3.85 -21.33 -2.92
N ASP A 50 2.95 -20.40 -3.17
CA ASP A 50 3.16 -19.25 -4.04
C ASP A 50 3.90 -18.10 -3.35
N GLU A 51 4.21 -17.04 -4.08
CA GLU A 51 4.89 -15.85 -3.55
C GLU A 51 4.11 -15.19 -2.41
N VAL A 52 2.77 -15.19 -2.47
CA VAL A 52 1.90 -14.57 -1.46
C VAL A 52 2.00 -15.33 -0.14
N ALA A 53 1.87 -16.66 -0.19
CA ALA A 53 1.96 -17.50 0.99
C ALA A 53 3.36 -17.41 1.63
N VAL A 54 4.43 -17.44 0.83
CA VAL A 54 5.81 -17.29 1.31
C VAL A 54 6.05 -15.93 1.96
N THR A 55 5.52 -14.85 1.37
CA THR A 55 5.58 -13.48 1.93
C THR A 55 4.84 -13.40 3.25
N ASN A 56 3.63 -13.95 3.33
CA ASN A 56 2.83 -13.94 4.57
C ASN A 56 3.55 -14.69 5.71
N ILE A 57 4.20 -15.82 5.42
CA ILE A 57 5.02 -16.55 6.42
C ILE A 57 6.19 -15.67 6.89
N ARG A 58 6.92 -15.03 5.97
CA ARG A 58 8.04 -14.13 6.28
C ARG A 58 7.60 -13.00 7.22
N ASP A 59 6.55 -12.31 6.83
CA ASP A 59 6.07 -11.11 7.54
C ASP A 59 5.49 -11.48 8.90
N ARG A 60 4.75 -12.59 8.98
CA ARG A 60 4.21 -13.07 10.26
C ARG A 60 5.31 -13.54 11.22
N MET A 61 6.34 -14.20 10.70
CA MET A 61 7.51 -14.56 11.48
C MET A 61 8.18 -13.33 12.10
N GLN A 62 8.38 -12.28 11.32
CA GLN A 62 8.95 -11.02 11.80
C GLN A 62 8.11 -10.40 12.92
N GLN A 63 6.78 -10.37 12.77
CA GLN A 63 5.87 -9.85 13.80
C GLN A 63 5.94 -10.65 15.12
N LEU A 64 6.07 -11.98 15.04
CA LEU A 64 6.20 -12.82 16.22
C LEU A 64 7.55 -12.62 16.94
N VAL A 65 8.61 -12.41 16.17
CA VAL A 65 9.93 -12.05 16.72
C VAL A 65 9.88 -10.70 17.44
N GLU A 66 9.22 -9.70 16.86
CA GLU A 66 9.05 -8.39 17.48
C GLU A 66 8.21 -8.45 18.76
N LEU A 67 7.15 -9.28 18.78
CA LEU A 67 6.35 -9.53 19.97
C LEU A 67 7.19 -10.15 21.10
N ASP A 68 8.03 -11.13 20.79
CA ASP A 68 8.91 -11.76 21.77
C ASP A 68 9.98 -10.81 22.28
N GLN A 69 10.61 -10.04 21.42
CA GLN A 69 11.55 -9.00 21.82
C GLN A 69 10.91 -8.01 22.80
N ARG A 70 9.67 -7.62 22.53
CA ARG A 70 8.93 -6.73 23.42
C ARG A 70 8.60 -7.41 24.76
N ARG A 71 8.19 -8.70 24.72
CA ARG A 71 7.94 -9.52 25.90
C ARG A 71 9.17 -9.62 26.81
N ASP A 72 10.33 -9.91 26.22
CA ASP A 72 11.59 -10.01 26.94
C ASP A 72 11.99 -8.68 27.58
N ALA A 73 11.82 -7.57 26.85
CA ALA A 73 12.07 -6.23 27.38
C ALA A 73 11.19 -5.88 28.58
N ILE A 74 9.90 -6.28 28.55
CA ILE A 74 8.97 -6.08 29.67
C ILE A 74 9.35 -6.97 30.87
N LEU A 75 9.61 -8.25 30.65
CA LEU A 75 10.03 -9.16 31.72
C LEU A 75 11.29 -8.66 32.40
N LYS A 76 12.28 -8.23 31.63
CA LYS A 76 13.51 -7.64 32.16
C LYS A 76 13.25 -6.38 33.00
N SER A 77 12.42 -5.46 32.50
CA SER A 77 12.06 -4.23 33.21
C SER A 77 11.32 -4.49 34.52
N LEU A 78 10.48 -5.52 34.58
CA LEU A 78 9.77 -5.91 35.81
C LEU A 78 10.69 -6.59 36.83
N ASP A 79 11.58 -7.45 36.35
CA ASP A 79 12.56 -8.17 37.17
C ASP A 79 13.56 -7.21 37.83
N GLU A 80 14.13 -6.29 37.08
CA GLU A 80 15.06 -5.26 37.57
C GLU A 80 14.45 -4.37 38.67
N ARG A 81 13.12 -4.26 38.71
CA ARG A 81 12.37 -3.46 39.69
C ARG A 81 11.73 -4.30 40.79
N ASN A 82 12.00 -5.61 40.84
CA ASN A 82 11.41 -6.57 41.78
C ASN A 82 9.86 -6.56 41.79
N LEU A 83 9.25 -6.36 40.61
CA LEU A 83 7.78 -6.33 40.44
C LEU A 83 7.24 -7.60 39.75
N LEU A 84 8.11 -8.52 39.33
CA LEU A 84 7.74 -9.69 38.58
C LEU A 84 7.32 -10.85 39.52
N THR A 85 6.00 -11.12 39.57
CA THR A 85 5.47 -12.30 40.23
C THR A 85 5.36 -13.47 39.25
N ASP A 86 5.25 -14.71 39.76
CA ASP A 86 5.11 -15.91 38.91
C ASP A 86 3.81 -15.88 38.09
N GLU A 87 2.71 -15.36 38.69
CA GLU A 87 1.44 -15.20 37.97
C GLU A 87 1.53 -14.19 36.84
N LEU A 88 2.17 -13.02 37.10
CA LEU A 88 2.38 -11.99 36.10
C LEU A 88 3.27 -12.50 34.97
N ARG A 89 4.37 -13.20 35.31
CA ARG A 89 5.26 -13.85 34.35
C ARG A 89 4.46 -14.81 33.45
N SER A 90 3.64 -15.66 34.04
CA SER A 90 2.79 -16.62 33.30
C SER A 90 1.83 -15.91 32.36
N SER A 91 1.19 -14.83 32.83
CA SER A 91 0.25 -14.03 32.02
C SER A 91 0.92 -13.32 30.85
N ILE A 92 2.11 -12.73 31.07
CA ILE A 92 2.93 -12.10 30.04
C ILE A 92 3.37 -13.11 28.99
N LEU A 93 3.80 -14.30 29.39
CA LEU A 93 4.20 -15.36 28.47
C LEU A 93 3.04 -15.89 27.61
N LYS A 94 1.80 -15.86 28.12
CA LYS A 94 0.59 -16.28 27.41
C LYS A 94 -0.02 -15.19 26.53
N ALA A 95 0.46 -13.95 26.60
CA ALA A 95 -0.07 -12.85 25.81
C ALA A 95 0.22 -13.08 24.31
N GLU A 96 -0.82 -13.26 23.51
CA GLU A 96 -0.72 -13.56 22.06
C GLU A 96 -0.62 -12.31 21.19
N THR A 97 -0.95 -11.13 21.74
CA THR A 97 -0.94 -9.86 21.01
C THR A 97 -0.19 -8.78 21.78
N LEU A 98 0.33 -7.81 21.03
CA LEU A 98 1.03 -6.66 21.62
C LEU A 98 0.10 -5.86 22.55
N SER A 99 -1.18 -5.68 22.20
CA SER A 99 -2.16 -4.97 23.01
C SER A 99 -2.36 -5.64 24.38
N LYS A 100 -2.57 -6.97 24.40
CA LYS A 100 -2.68 -7.73 25.67
C LYS A 100 -1.39 -7.64 26.50
N LEU A 101 -0.24 -7.69 25.84
CA LEU A 101 1.05 -7.59 26.50
C LEU A 101 1.25 -6.20 27.15
N GLU A 102 0.91 -5.14 26.43
CA GLU A 102 0.99 -3.76 26.95
C GLU A 102 -0.02 -3.50 28.08
N ASP A 103 -1.25 -4.06 28.01
CA ASP A 103 -2.24 -3.95 29.08
C ASP A 103 -1.75 -4.59 30.38
N LEU A 104 -1.13 -5.78 30.31
CA LEU A 104 -0.53 -6.43 31.48
C LEU A 104 0.63 -5.63 32.08
N TYR A 105 1.36 -4.90 31.26
CA TYR A 105 2.49 -4.07 31.71
C TYR A 105 2.06 -2.70 32.21
N LEU A 106 0.89 -2.19 31.79
CA LEU A 106 0.43 -0.82 32.04
C LEU A 106 0.46 -0.39 33.52
N PRO A 107 -0.03 -1.22 34.48
CA PRO A 107 0.00 -0.85 35.91
C PRO A 107 1.42 -0.66 36.45
N TYR A 108 2.39 -1.35 35.87
CA TYR A 108 3.79 -1.38 36.33
C TYR A 108 4.70 -0.41 35.56
N ARG A 109 4.20 0.20 34.49
CA ARG A 109 4.97 1.12 33.67
C ARG A 109 5.35 2.38 34.46
N PRO A 110 6.59 2.87 34.38
CA PRO A 110 6.97 4.15 34.98
C PRO A 110 6.07 5.28 34.46
N LYS A 111 5.37 5.93 35.37
CA LYS A 111 4.39 6.98 35.06
C LYS A 111 4.95 8.35 35.38
N ARG A 112 4.46 9.38 34.68
CA ARG A 112 4.60 10.75 35.15
C ARG A 112 3.73 10.95 36.37
N ARG A 113 3.98 11.99 37.19
CA ARG A 113 3.19 12.33 38.38
C ARG A 113 1.73 12.59 37.97
N THR A 114 0.83 11.64 38.32
CA THR A 114 -0.61 11.69 38.03
C THR A 114 -1.38 12.22 39.23
N ARG A 115 -2.70 12.53 39.06
CA ARG A 115 -3.57 12.87 40.20
C ARG A 115 -3.62 11.74 41.22
N ALA A 116 -3.70 10.50 40.76
CA ALA A 116 -3.68 9.31 41.63
C ALA A 116 -2.34 9.17 42.35
N THR A 117 -1.20 9.46 41.72
CA THR A 117 0.11 9.47 42.38
C THR A 117 0.15 10.51 43.49
N ILE A 118 -0.34 11.72 43.25
CA ILE A 118 -0.44 12.79 44.24
C ILE A 118 -1.32 12.36 45.41
N ALA A 119 -2.47 11.72 45.13
CA ALA A 119 -3.38 11.21 46.15
C ALA A 119 -2.74 10.09 47.00
N ARG A 120 -1.96 9.17 46.39
CA ARG A 120 -1.18 8.16 47.13
C ARG A 120 -0.10 8.78 47.99
N GLU A 121 0.64 9.76 47.51
CA GLU A 121 1.64 10.52 48.26
C GLU A 121 0.99 11.25 49.45
N ALA A 122 -0.27 11.68 49.30
CA ALA A 122 -1.06 12.26 50.39
C ALA A 122 -1.53 11.22 51.39
N GLY A 123 -1.45 9.90 51.10
CA GLY A 123 -1.84 8.83 52.00
C GLY A 123 -3.31 8.40 51.86
N LEU A 124 -3.96 8.69 50.73
CA LEU A 124 -5.39 8.41 50.51
C LEU A 124 -5.69 7.00 49.99
N GLU A 125 -4.68 6.17 49.75
CA GLU A 125 -4.88 4.80 49.23
C GLU A 125 -5.70 3.90 50.14
N PRO A 126 -5.56 3.90 51.50
CA PRO A 126 -6.43 3.12 52.37
C PRO A 126 -7.91 3.56 52.29
N LEU A 127 -8.18 4.87 52.12
CA LEU A 127 -9.54 5.37 51.91
C LEU A 127 -10.10 4.87 50.57
N ALA A 128 -9.28 4.92 49.51
CA ALA A 128 -9.66 4.41 48.20
C ALA A 128 -10.00 2.92 48.23
N THR A 129 -9.21 2.09 48.94
CA THR A 129 -9.46 0.66 49.13
C THR A 129 -10.77 0.43 49.86
N LYS A 130 -10.98 1.13 50.99
CA LYS A 130 -12.22 1.02 51.78
C LYS A 130 -13.46 1.42 50.99
N LEU A 131 -13.38 2.46 50.15
CA LEU A 131 -14.47 2.85 49.25
C LEU A 131 -14.70 1.80 48.17
N PHE A 132 -13.64 1.25 47.58
CA PHE A 132 -13.72 0.27 46.50
C PHE A 132 -14.33 -1.07 46.96
N ASP A 133 -14.12 -1.45 48.21
CA ASP A 133 -14.76 -2.63 48.84
C ASP A 133 -16.26 -2.46 49.08
N GLN A 134 -16.79 -1.23 48.99
CA GLN A 134 -18.22 -0.88 49.06
C GLN A 134 -18.96 -1.45 50.28
N GLY A 135 -18.26 -1.52 51.40
CA GLY A 135 -18.84 -1.92 52.67
C GLY A 135 -19.87 -0.92 53.18
N SER A 136 -20.59 -1.32 54.26
CA SER A 136 -21.55 -0.46 54.96
C SER A 136 -20.84 0.39 56.02
N PHE A 137 -20.55 1.66 55.72
CA PHE A 137 -19.93 2.63 56.65
C PHE A 137 -20.30 4.05 56.24
N ASP A 138 -20.12 5.00 57.16
CA ASP A 138 -20.26 6.42 56.85
C ASP A 138 -19.01 6.91 56.10
N VAL A 139 -19.21 7.26 54.81
CA VAL A 139 -18.14 7.68 53.89
C VAL A 139 -17.50 9.00 54.32
N PHE A 140 -18.30 9.94 54.88
CA PHE A 140 -17.80 11.24 55.30
C PHE A 140 -17.02 11.13 56.62
N GLU A 141 -17.47 10.32 57.57
CA GLU A 141 -16.73 10.06 58.81
C GLU A 141 -15.40 9.36 58.51
N ALA A 142 -15.41 8.36 57.62
CA ALA A 142 -14.18 7.70 57.20
C ALA A 142 -13.20 8.67 56.51
N ALA A 143 -13.69 9.63 55.72
CA ALA A 143 -12.85 10.59 55.03
C ALA A 143 -12.22 11.64 55.97
N LYS A 144 -12.84 11.95 57.12
CA LYS A 144 -12.29 12.87 58.12
C LYS A 144 -10.91 12.44 58.65
N GLU A 145 -10.70 11.13 58.77
CA GLU A 145 -9.43 10.55 59.25
C GLU A 145 -8.23 10.89 58.34
N PHE A 146 -8.49 11.25 57.09
CA PHE A 146 -7.49 11.51 56.07
C PHE A 146 -7.27 13.00 55.76
N ILE A 147 -7.91 13.90 56.53
CA ILE A 147 -7.69 15.35 56.40
C ILE A 147 -6.27 15.67 56.85
N ASN A 148 -5.48 16.23 55.94
CA ASN A 148 -4.10 16.65 56.16
C ASN A 148 -3.79 17.95 55.41
N PRO A 149 -3.89 19.11 56.03
CA PRO A 149 -3.64 20.40 55.40
C PRO A 149 -2.22 20.55 54.86
N GLU A 150 -1.20 19.89 55.46
CA GLU A 150 0.17 19.92 55.01
C GLU A 150 0.35 19.24 53.63
N LYS A 151 -0.55 18.31 53.34
CA LYS A 151 -0.62 17.61 52.07
C LYS A 151 -1.74 18.13 51.16
N GLU A 152 -2.21 19.34 51.37
CA GLU A 152 -3.29 20.01 50.62
C GLU A 152 -4.69 19.34 50.70
N ILE A 153 -4.88 18.37 51.61
CA ILE A 153 -6.18 17.74 51.92
C ILE A 153 -6.85 18.52 53.04
N THR A 154 -7.58 19.56 52.68
CA THR A 154 -8.15 20.53 53.66
C THR A 154 -9.52 20.10 54.20
N ASP A 155 -10.22 19.25 53.53
CA ASP A 155 -11.60 18.84 53.81
C ASP A 155 -11.91 17.43 53.31
N THR A 156 -13.07 16.91 53.76
CA THR A 156 -13.55 15.55 53.37
C THR A 156 -13.79 15.42 51.87
N ASP A 157 -14.22 16.47 51.20
CA ASP A 157 -14.49 16.41 49.73
C ASP A 157 -13.19 16.24 48.96
N LYS A 158 -12.10 16.87 49.36
CA LYS A 158 -10.78 16.67 48.79
C LYS A 158 -10.20 15.30 49.08
N ALA A 159 -10.42 14.76 50.28
CA ALA A 159 -10.03 13.39 50.62
C ALA A 159 -10.78 12.36 49.73
N LEU A 160 -12.09 12.50 49.55
CA LEU A 160 -12.90 11.68 48.68
C LEU A 160 -12.54 11.85 47.19
N ALA A 161 -12.25 13.10 46.76
CA ALA A 161 -11.81 13.35 45.39
C ALA A 161 -10.49 12.64 45.09
N GLY A 162 -9.51 12.72 45.99
CA GLY A 162 -8.24 12.02 45.83
C GLY A 162 -8.39 10.49 45.82
N ALA A 163 -9.24 9.95 46.72
CA ALA A 163 -9.56 8.53 46.71
C ALA A 163 -10.24 8.07 45.40
N ARG A 164 -11.17 8.88 44.87
CA ARG A 164 -11.75 8.63 43.53
C ARG A 164 -10.73 8.67 42.39
N ASP A 165 -9.75 9.57 42.45
CA ASP A 165 -8.66 9.62 41.44
C ASP A 165 -7.84 8.33 41.45
N ILE A 166 -7.60 7.72 42.64
CA ILE A 166 -6.91 6.43 42.76
C ILE A 166 -7.77 5.31 42.16
N ILE A 167 -9.06 5.24 42.53
CA ILE A 167 -10.00 4.24 42.01
C ILE A 167 -10.13 4.37 40.48
N ALA A 168 -10.21 5.60 39.97
CA ALA A 168 -10.28 5.85 38.52
C ALA A 168 -9.05 5.30 37.79
N GLU A 169 -7.87 5.42 38.41
CA GLU A 169 -6.64 4.86 37.82
C GLU A 169 -6.71 3.31 37.85
N TRP A 170 -7.12 2.69 38.94
CA TRP A 170 -7.30 1.22 39.01
C TRP A 170 -8.24 0.70 37.93
N VAL A 171 -9.42 1.32 37.79
CA VAL A 171 -10.39 0.95 36.75
C VAL A 171 -9.79 1.12 35.33
N SER A 172 -9.06 2.20 35.07
CA SER A 172 -8.49 2.46 33.77
C SER A 172 -7.34 1.53 33.39
N GLU A 173 -6.71 0.90 34.37
CA GLU A 173 -5.59 -0.03 34.22
C GLU A 173 -5.99 -1.49 34.33
N ASP A 174 -7.25 -1.78 34.70
CA ASP A 174 -7.75 -3.14 34.72
C ASP A 174 -7.79 -3.74 33.32
N ALA A 175 -7.10 -4.86 33.13
CA ALA A 175 -6.96 -5.49 31.82
C ALA A 175 -8.30 -5.96 31.24
N THR A 176 -9.24 -6.38 32.09
CA THR A 176 -10.57 -6.83 31.68
C THR A 176 -11.42 -5.65 31.23
N ALA A 177 -11.44 -4.57 32.01
CA ALA A 177 -12.13 -3.33 31.64
C ALA A 177 -11.60 -2.75 30.31
N ARG A 178 -10.29 -2.78 30.12
CA ARG A 178 -9.66 -2.34 28.87
C ARG A 178 -10.11 -3.20 27.70
N GLU A 179 -10.06 -4.53 27.83
CA GLU A 179 -10.45 -5.44 26.74
C GLU A 179 -11.94 -5.32 26.42
N GLN A 180 -12.82 -5.25 27.41
CA GLN A 180 -14.26 -5.05 27.20
C GLN A 180 -14.55 -3.71 26.51
N THR A 181 -13.88 -2.63 26.94
CA THR A 181 -14.01 -1.32 26.31
C THR A 181 -13.49 -1.35 24.86
N ARG A 182 -12.37 -2.01 24.61
CA ARG A 182 -11.83 -2.20 23.25
C ARG A 182 -12.80 -2.93 22.33
N GLN A 183 -13.43 -4.01 22.83
CA GLN A 183 -14.45 -4.76 22.09
C GLN A 183 -15.69 -3.91 21.79
N LEU A 184 -16.11 -3.07 22.75
CA LEU A 184 -17.19 -2.11 22.53
C LEU A 184 -16.84 -1.11 21.41
N TYR A 185 -15.63 -0.55 21.44
CA TYR A 185 -15.17 0.36 20.39
C TYR A 185 -15.13 -0.33 19.02
N ARG A 186 -14.56 -1.53 18.90
CA ARG A 186 -14.52 -2.28 17.63
C ARG A 186 -15.91 -2.57 17.07
N SER A 187 -16.87 -2.86 17.92
CA SER A 187 -18.22 -3.27 17.49
C SER A 187 -19.17 -2.10 17.27
N LYS A 188 -19.07 -1.02 18.07
CA LYS A 188 -20.10 0.04 18.14
C LYS A 188 -19.56 1.46 18.02
N ALA A 189 -18.25 1.68 18.02
CA ALA A 189 -17.76 3.04 17.88
C ALA A 189 -18.18 3.67 16.55
N LEU A 190 -18.49 4.95 16.62
CA LEU A 190 -18.81 5.81 15.49
C LEU A 190 -17.62 6.69 15.17
N VAL A 191 -17.25 6.74 13.89
CA VAL A 191 -16.36 7.76 13.34
C VAL A 191 -17.20 9.02 13.14
N ARG A 192 -16.89 10.07 13.88
CA ARG A 192 -17.54 11.38 13.78
C ARG A 192 -16.53 12.39 13.27
N CYS A 193 -16.85 13.02 12.15
CA CYS A 193 -16.00 14.01 11.50
C CYS A 193 -16.76 15.33 11.35
N ARG A 194 -16.10 16.42 11.71
CA ARG A 194 -16.67 17.77 11.62
C ARG A 194 -15.64 18.76 11.11
N VAL A 195 -16.08 19.80 10.41
CA VAL A 195 -15.21 20.91 10.04
C VAL A 195 -14.84 21.74 11.27
N LEU A 196 -13.60 22.22 11.33
CA LEU A 196 -13.19 23.23 12.30
C LEU A 196 -13.89 24.57 11.99
N SER A 197 -14.40 25.23 13.02
CA SER A 197 -15.03 26.54 12.87
C SER A 197 -14.11 27.54 12.17
N GLY A 198 -14.61 28.20 11.12
CA GLY A 198 -13.86 29.15 10.30
C GLY A 198 -12.99 28.52 9.22
N LYS A 199 -13.04 27.20 9.00
CA LYS A 199 -12.30 26.49 7.95
C LYS A 199 -13.20 26.00 6.79
N GLU A 200 -14.45 26.42 6.74
CA GLU A 200 -15.44 25.97 5.76
C GLU A 200 -15.05 26.35 4.32
N GLU A 201 -14.50 27.56 4.10
CA GLU A 201 -14.07 28.01 2.78
C GLU A 201 -12.78 27.34 2.32
N GLU A 202 -11.78 27.27 3.19
CA GLU A 202 -10.49 26.63 2.91
C GLU A 202 -10.67 25.12 2.69
N GLY A 203 -11.62 24.51 3.41
CA GLY A 203 -11.88 23.09 3.44
C GLY A 203 -12.82 22.55 2.35
N GLN A 204 -13.15 23.29 1.30
CA GLN A 204 -14.17 22.89 0.30
C GLN A 204 -13.93 21.50 -0.32
N LYS A 205 -12.67 21.08 -0.47
CA LYS A 205 -12.32 19.73 -0.94
C LYS A 205 -12.76 18.59 0.01
N TYR A 206 -13.01 18.93 1.30
CA TYR A 206 -13.50 18.01 2.33
C TYR A 206 -14.98 18.20 2.69
N ARG A 207 -15.71 18.98 1.92
CA ARG A 207 -17.11 19.34 2.21
C ARG A 207 -18.01 18.14 2.53
N ASP A 208 -17.78 17.03 1.86
CA ASP A 208 -18.53 15.78 2.07
C ASP A 208 -18.37 15.22 3.50
N TYR A 209 -17.32 15.65 4.24
CA TYR A 209 -16.99 15.21 5.60
C TYR A 209 -17.22 16.29 6.69
N PHE A 210 -17.83 17.42 6.35
CA PHE A 210 -18.04 18.53 7.31
C PHE A 210 -18.98 18.19 8.47
N ASP A 211 -19.89 17.25 8.27
CA ASP A 211 -20.74 16.65 9.29
C ASP A 211 -21.02 15.19 8.90
N TRP A 212 -20.06 14.32 9.20
CA TRP A 212 -20.10 12.91 8.83
C TRP A 212 -20.09 12.00 10.04
N THR A 213 -20.98 11.00 10.04
CA THR A 213 -21.00 9.98 11.10
C THR A 213 -21.32 8.61 10.50
N GLU A 214 -20.43 7.64 10.75
CA GLU A 214 -20.65 6.25 10.35
C GLU A 214 -19.97 5.26 11.34
N PRO A 215 -20.42 3.99 11.41
CA PRO A 215 -19.77 2.98 12.25
C PRO A 215 -18.32 2.72 11.83
N LEU A 216 -17.40 2.65 12.81
CA LEU A 216 -15.98 2.35 12.58
C LEU A 216 -15.80 1.03 11.81
N SER A 217 -16.59 0.01 12.13
CA SER A 217 -16.54 -1.31 11.49
C SER A 217 -16.95 -1.33 10.00
N LYS A 218 -17.52 -0.22 9.49
CA LYS A 218 -18.02 -0.11 8.11
C LYS A 218 -17.34 0.98 7.30
N VAL A 219 -16.49 1.81 7.94
CA VAL A 219 -15.84 2.91 7.23
C VAL A 219 -14.82 2.37 6.21
N PRO A 220 -14.93 2.71 4.92
CA PRO A 220 -13.95 2.30 3.92
C PRO A 220 -12.59 2.99 4.15
N SER A 221 -11.49 2.30 3.85
CA SER A 221 -10.12 2.80 4.03
C SER A 221 -9.87 4.16 3.39
N HIS A 222 -10.28 4.35 2.12
CA HIS A 222 -10.10 5.61 1.40
C HIS A 222 -10.82 6.79 2.07
N ARG A 223 -11.99 6.55 2.69
CA ARG A 223 -12.75 7.59 3.39
C ARG A 223 -12.08 7.95 4.72
N LEU A 224 -11.61 6.94 5.46
CA LEU A 224 -10.86 7.17 6.68
C LEU A 224 -9.57 7.96 6.40
N LEU A 225 -8.82 7.59 5.35
CA LEU A 225 -7.62 8.31 4.93
C LEU A 225 -7.92 9.75 4.50
N ALA A 226 -9.03 9.99 3.78
CA ALA A 226 -9.45 11.35 3.41
C ALA A 226 -9.76 12.22 4.64
N MET A 227 -10.52 11.68 5.62
CA MET A 227 -10.83 12.40 6.86
C MET A 227 -9.56 12.66 7.69
N ARG A 228 -8.64 11.69 7.77
CA ARG A 228 -7.36 11.87 8.48
C ARG A 228 -6.44 12.87 7.80
N ARG A 229 -6.41 12.93 6.47
CA ARG A 229 -5.71 13.99 5.74
C ARG A 229 -6.29 15.36 6.08
N GLY A 230 -7.62 15.50 6.06
CA GLY A 230 -8.29 16.76 6.44
C GLY A 230 -8.00 17.18 7.89
N GLU A 231 -7.87 16.21 8.81
CA GLU A 231 -7.45 16.45 10.19
C GLU A 231 -5.99 16.93 10.26
N THR A 232 -5.08 16.28 9.54
CA THR A 232 -3.64 16.66 9.49
C THR A 232 -3.45 18.05 8.89
N GLU A 233 -4.27 18.44 7.90
CA GLU A 233 -4.28 19.78 7.31
C GLU A 233 -4.96 20.84 8.20
N GLY A 234 -5.49 20.45 9.37
CA GLY A 234 -6.15 21.37 10.30
C GLY A 234 -7.52 21.89 9.81
N ILE A 235 -8.19 21.13 8.95
CA ILE A 235 -9.53 21.45 8.42
C ILE A 235 -10.63 20.70 9.16
N LEU A 236 -10.40 19.43 9.49
CA LEU A 236 -11.37 18.54 10.10
C LEU A 236 -10.99 18.16 11.53
N ILE A 237 -11.98 17.83 12.33
CA ILE A 237 -11.83 17.17 13.63
C ILE A 237 -12.42 15.77 13.49
N LEU A 238 -11.65 14.75 13.84
CA LEU A 238 -12.05 13.36 13.81
C LEU A 238 -12.12 12.79 15.22
N ARG A 239 -13.24 12.14 15.56
CA ARG A 239 -13.45 11.43 16.82
C ARG A 239 -13.94 10.02 16.56
N ILE A 240 -13.48 9.07 17.38
CA ILE A 240 -13.85 7.66 17.29
C ILE A 240 -14.26 7.19 18.68
N HIS A 241 -15.56 7.11 18.92
CA HIS A 241 -16.08 6.64 20.23
C HIS A 241 -17.47 6.02 20.10
N PRO A 242 -17.84 5.05 20.95
CA PRO A 242 -19.20 4.57 21.10
C PRO A 242 -20.06 5.61 21.82
N GLU A 243 -21.34 5.34 22.00
CA GLU A 243 -22.17 6.15 22.90
C GLU A 243 -21.66 6.02 24.35
N GLU A 244 -21.41 7.18 24.97
CA GLU A 244 -20.76 7.29 26.29
C GLU A 244 -21.53 6.54 27.38
N GLU A 245 -22.88 6.66 27.34
CA GLU A 245 -23.77 6.02 28.28
C GLU A 245 -23.65 4.48 28.27
N GLU A 246 -23.50 3.87 27.10
CA GLU A 246 -23.33 2.42 26.99
C GLU A 246 -21.98 1.97 27.58
N ALA A 247 -20.93 2.74 27.35
CA ALA A 247 -19.59 2.42 27.85
C ALA A 247 -19.54 2.52 29.38
N THR A 248 -20.08 3.60 29.96
CA THR A 248 -20.10 3.81 31.41
C THR A 248 -20.97 2.78 32.10
N GLN A 249 -22.16 2.47 31.57
CA GLN A 249 -23.04 1.43 32.14
C GLN A 249 -22.43 0.03 32.18
N ARG A 250 -21.57 -0.31 31.18
CA ARG A 250 -20.85 -1.59 31.22
C ARG A 250 -19.83 -1.63 32.35
N LEU A 251 -19.03 -0.58 32.48
CA LEU A 251 -18.04 -0.48 33.54
C LEU A 251 -18.68 -0.41 34.91
N GLU A 252 -19.82 0.31 35.07
CA GLU A 252 -20.56 0.35 36.32
C GLU A 252 -21.03 -1.04 36.74
N ARG A 253 -21.49 -1.90 35.82
CA ARG A 253 -21.89 -3.29 36.13
C ARG A 253 -20.74 -4.13 36.66
N ASP A 254 -19.52 -3.86 36.24
CA ASP A 254 -18.35 -4.64 36.66
C ASP A 254 -17.79 -4.17 37.99
N PHE A 255 -17.85 -2.86 38.29
CA PHE A 255 -17.17 -2.27 39.43
C PHE A 255 -18.12 -1.78 40.54
N VAL A 256 -19.38 -1.50 40.26
CA VAL A 256 -20.36 -1.03 41.27
C VAL A 256 -21.20 -2.19 41.77
N GLN A 257 -20.94 -2.59 43.01
CA GLN A 257 -21.60 -3.78 43.62
C GLN A 257 -22.96 -3.45 44.22
N ASN A 258 -23.15 -2.20 44.70
CA ASN A 258 -24.38 -1.81 45.41
C ASN A 258 -24.60 -0.28 45.31
N ASN A 259 -25.79 0.17 45.80
CA ASN A 259 -26.18 1.59 45.84
C ASN A 259 -25.89 2.24 47.22
N SER A 260 -24.90 1.75 47.95
CA SER A 260 -24.44 2.42 49.17
C SER A 260 -23.75 3.75 48.90
N PRO A 261 -23.56 4.62 49.89
CA PRO A 261 -22.78 5.84 49.75
C PRO A 261 -21.35 5.58 49.21
N ALA A 262 -20.72 4.45 49.56
CA ALA A 262 -19.45 4.03 49.02
C ALA A 262 -19.59 3.60 47.57
N GLY A 263 -20.64 2.87 47.20
CA GLY A 263 -20.96 2.50 45.82
C GLY A 263 -21.14 3.72 44.90
N GLU A 264 -21.76 4.80 45.40
CA GLU A 264 -21.88 6.06 44.65
C GLU A 264 -20.53 6.75 44.43
N GLN A 265 -19.59 6.66 45.39
CA GLN A 265 -18.21 7.16 45.19
C GLN A 265 -17.49 6.34 44.08
N VAL A 266 -17.66 5.02 44.10
CA VAL A 266 -17.08 4.14 43.08
C VAL A 266 -17.73 4.42 41.71
N ARG A 267 -19.05 4.58 41.61
CA ARG A 267 -19.75 4.96 40.38
C ARG A 267 -19.18 6.27 39.79
N THR A 268 -19.01 7.26 40.67
CA THR A 268 -18.42 8.56 40.25
C THR A 268 -17.00 8.38 39.73
N ALA A 269 -16.19 7.54 40.41
CA ALA A 269 -14.81 7.24 39.97
C ALA A 269 -14.76 6.46 38.64
N VAL A 270 -15.67 5.50 38.41
CA VAL A 270 -15.79 4.73 37.16
C VAL A 270 -16.14 5.65 35.99
N ASN A 271 -17.11 6.56 36.20
CA ASN A 271 -17.46 7.55 35.17
C ASN A 271 -16.29 8.49 34.82
N ASP A 272 -15.56 8.96 35.83
CA ASP A 272 -14.34 9.77 35.61
C ASP A 272 -13.24 8.95 34.95
N ALA A 273 -13.04 7.69 35.34
CA ALA A 273 -12.11 6.76 34.73
C ALA A 273 -12.36 6.63 33.23
N TYR A 274 -13.61 6.41 32.82
CA TYR A 274 -13.94 6.33 31.41
C TYR A 274 -13.70 7.65 30.68
N LYS A 275 -14.27 8.75 31.17
CA LYS A 275 -14.22 10.05 30.48
C LYS A 275 -12.80 10.60 30.33
N ARG A 276 -11.99 10.47 31.35
CA ARG A 276 -10.68 11.12 31.43
C ARG A 276 -9.51 10.21 31.09
N LEU A 277 -9.59 8.91 31.35
CA LEU A 277 -8.47 7.98 31.24
C LEU A 277 -8.71 6.89 30.18
N LEU A 278 -9.66 6.01 30.42
CA LEU A 278 -9.87 4.81 29.62
C LEU A 278 -10.39 5.12 28.21
N GLY A 279 -11.43 5.93 28.10
CA GLY A 279 -12.02 6.33 26.82
C GLY A 279 -11.01 6.98 25.87
N PRO A 280 -10.30 8.06 26.27
CA PRO A 280 -9.27 8.67 25.43
C PRO A 280 -8.11 7.73 25.09
N SER A 281 -7.73 6.82 26.01
CA SER A 281 -6.69 5.81 25.77
C SER A 281 -7.13 4.83 24.69
N ILE A 282 -8.33 4.26 24.79
CA ILE A 282 -8.87 3.32 23.81
C ILE A 282 -9.20 4.03 22.48
N GLU A 283 -9.70 5.29 22.50
CA GLU A 283 -9.88 6.07 21.27
C GLU A 283 -8.55 6.20 20.52
N THR A 284 -7.45 6.51 21.22
CA THR A 284 -6.12 6.62 20.61
C THR A 284 -5.68 5.27 20.00
N GLU A 285 -5.91 4.16 20.70
CA GLU A 285 -5.61 2.82 20.21
C GLU A 285 -6.43 2.49 18.95
N MET A 286 -7.75 2.74 18.97
CA MET A 286 -8.63 2.50 17.83
C MET A 286 -8.29 3.39 16.63
N ARG A 287 -7.86 4.61 16.87
CA ARG A 287 -7.37 5.53 15.82
C ARG A 287 -6.12 4.98 15.14
N LEU A 288 -5.19 4.39 15.89
CA LEU A 288 -3.98 3.75 15.35
C LEU A 288 -4.31 2.45 14.61
N GLU A 289 -5.15 1.59 15.22
CA GLU A 289 -5.56 0.31 14.64
C GLU A 289 -6.31 0.52 13.32
N SER A 290 -7.31 1.40 13.30
CA SER A 290 -8.08 1.69 12.09
C SER A 290 -7.23 2.34 11.00
N LYS A 291 -6.26 3.21 11.38
CA LYS A 291 -5.30 3.78 10.42
C LYS A 291 -4.41 2.70 9.83
N LYS A 292 -3.88 1.78 10.64
CA LYS A 292 -3.05 0.67 10.17
C LYS A 292 -3.80 -0.21 9.18
N LEU A 293 -5.04 -0.60 9.48
CA LEU A 293 -5.88 -1.39 8.57
C LEU A 293 -6.16 -0.64 7.25
N ALA A 294 -6.44 0.67 7.34
CA ALA A 294 -6.66 1.48 6.15
C ALA A 294 -5.38 1.61 5.29
N ASP A 295 -4.21 1.72 5.92
CA ASP A 295 -2.93 1.75 5.22
C ASP A 295 -2.64 0.42 4.52
N GLU A 296 -2.82 -0.71 5.19
CA GLU A 296 -2.62 -2.04 4.64
C GLU A 296 -3.49 -2.26 3.38
N GLN A 297 -4.77 -1.92 3.45
CA GLN A 297 -5.68 -2.02 2.31
C GLN A 297 -5.28 -1.08 1.16
N ALA A 298 -4.91 0.15 1.45
CA ALA A 298 -4.48 1.10 0.42
C ALA A 298 -3.16 0.68 -0.23
N ILE A 299 -2.19 0.21 0.57
CA ILE A 299 -0.89 -0.27 0.08
C ILE A 299 -1.07 -1.50 -0.82
N THR A 300 -1.97 -2.41 -0.50
CA THR A 300 -2.29 -3.55 -1.37
C THR A 300 -2.75 -3.09 -2.75
N VAL A 301 -3.68 -2.14 -2.81
CA VAL A 301 -4.15 -1.56 -4.09
C VAL A 301 -3.00 -0.87 -4.84
N PHE A 302 -2.14 -0.12 -4.13
CA PHE A 302 -1.00 0.56 -4.76
C PHE A 302 0.02 -0.44 -5.31
N ALA A 303 0.24 -1.55 -4.60
CA ALA A 303 1.10 -2.65 -5.03
C ALA A 303 0.58 -3.30 -6.33
N GLU A 304 -0.73 -3.53 -6.43
CA GLU A 304 -1.38 -4.07 -7.63
C GLU A 304 -1.28 -3.10 -8.80
N ASN A 305 -1.57 -1.81 -8.58
CA ASN A 305 -1.41 -0.79 -9.62
C ASN A 305 0.05 -0.70 -10.13
N LEU A 306 1.03 -0.76 -9.25
CA LEU A 306 2.44 -0.80 -9.64
C LEU A 306 2.75 -2.06 -10.45
N ARG A 307 2.26 -3.21 -10.05
CA ARG A 307 2.45 -4.49 -10.76
C ARG A 307 1.95 -4.40 -12.20
N GLU A 308 0.75 -3.88 -12.41
CA GLU A 308 0.18 -3.70 -13.75
C GLU A 308 0.99 -2.71 -14.61
N LEU A 309 1.48 -1.61 -14.02
CA LEU A 309 2.35 -0.67 -14.71
C LEU A 309 3.68 -1.30 -15.14
N LEU A 310 4.32 -2.07 -14.25
CA LEU A 310 5.59 -2.75 -14.53
C LEU A 310 5.44 -3.87 -15.56
N LEU A 311 4.31 -4.58 -15.53
CA LEU A 311 4.00 -5.68 -16.45
C LEU A 311 3.23 -5.23 -17.70
N ALA A 312 3.09 -3.91 -17.93
CA ALA A 312 2.46 -3.42 -19.15
C ALA A 312 3.20 -3.90 -20.41
N SER A 313 2.44 -4.08 -21.50
CA SER A 313 2.93 -4.66 -22.75
C SER A 313 4.04 -3.81 -23.36
N PRO A 314 5.26 -4.34 -23.55
CA PRO A 314 6.34 -3.60 -24.16
C PRO A 314 6.17 -3.49 -25.69
N LEU A 315 6.53 -2.35 -26.27
CA LEU A 315 6.64 -2.19 -27.72
C LEU A 315 7.76 -3.07 -28.30
N GLY A 316 8.78 -3.36 -27.47
CA GLY A 316 9.96 -4.12 -27.87
C GLY A 316 11.01 -3.30 -28.62
N GLU A 317 11.91 -3.99 -29.33
CA GLU A 317 13.07 -3.42 -30.02
C GLU A 317 12.68 -2.69 -31.31
N ARG A 318 12.09 -1.48 -31.17
CA ARG A 318 11.70 -0.59 -32.27
C ARG A 318 12.27 0.81 -32.05
N ALA A 319 12.66 1.48 -33.15
CA ALA A 319 13.12 2.86 -33.07
C ALA A 319 11.93 3.80 -32.78
N VAL A 320 12.07 4.70 -31.81
CA VAL A 320 10.99 5.53 -31.27
C VAL A 320 11.33 7.01 -31.36
N LEU A 321 10.35 7.82 -31.79
CA LEU A 321 10.35 9.27 -31.56
C LEU A 321 9.62 9.51 -30.22
N ALA A 322 10.33 10.04 -29.24
CA ALA A 322 9.71 10.33 -27.94
C ALA A 322 9.61 11.84 -27.72
N ILE A 323 8.48 12.26 -27.17
CA ILE A 323 8.14 13.65 -26.97
C ILE A 323 7.74 13.88 -25.50
N ASP A 324 8.40 14.85 -24.87
CA ASP A 324 8.00 15.45 -23.61
C ASP A 324 7.25 16.77 -23.92
N PRO A 325 5.92 16.80 -23.82
CA PRO A 325 5.11 17.94 -24.25
C PRO A 325 5.32 19.18 -23.39
N GLY A 326 5.26 20.37 -24.02
CA GLY A 326 5.34 21.62 -23.27
C GLY A 326 4.86 22.83 -24.08
N TYR A 327 3.95 23.64 -23.48
CA TYR A 327 3.38 24.80 -24.15
C TYR A 327 4.38 25.92 -24.41
N ARG A 328 5.03 26.43 -23.36
CA ARG A 328 5.90 27.60 -23.43
C ARG A 328 7.33 27.28 -23.83
N THR A 329 7.83 26.18 -23.36
CA THR A 329 9.23 25.76 -23.56
C THR A 329 9.43 24.92 -24.82
N GLY A 330 8.35 24.67 -25.57
CA GLY A 330 8.34 23.74 -26.71
C GLY A 330 8.33 22.27 -26.27
N CYS A 331 7.97 21.38 -27.18
CA CYS A 331 7.99 19.93 -26.98
C CYS A 331 9.42 19.41 -27.20
N LYS A 332 10.00 18.79 -26.15
CA LYS A 332 11.32 18.17 -26.24
C LYS A 332 11.19 16.85 -26.97
N THR A 333 11.92 16.70 -28.04
CA THR A 333 11.78 15.59 -28.98
C THR A 333 13.11 14.84 -29.07
N VAL A 334 13.09 13.53 -28.89
CA VAL A 334 14.27 12.67 -28.99
C VAL A 334 14.01 11.50 -29.93
N ALA A 335 15.00 11.16 -30.77
CA ALA A 335 15.01 9.95 -31.57
C ALA A 335 15.82 8.87 -30.84
N LEU A 336 15.21 7.70 -30.61
CA LEU A 336 15.83 6.56 -29.97
C LEU A 336 16.01 5.41 -30.95
N SER A 337 17.17 4.71 -30.86
CA SER A 337 17.39 3.47 -31.62
C SER A 337 16.49 2.34 -31.10
N ALA A 338 16.42 1.21 -31.79
CA ALA A 338 15.73 0.01 -31.37
C ALA A 338 16.23 -0.55 -30.01
N GLN A 339 17.45 -0.19 -29.59
CA GLN A 339 18.02 -0.54 -28.26
C GLN A 339 17.86 0.58 -27.22
N GLY A 340 17.09 1.64 -27.52
CA GLY A 340 16.86 2.77 -26.61
C GLY A 340 18.04 3.74 -26.46
N LYS A 341 19.02 3.71 -27.38
CA LYS A 341 20.14 4.67 -27.41
C LYS A 341 19.65 6.00 -28.01
N LEU A 342 19.99 7.12 -27.38
CA LEU A 342 19.73 8.46 -27.91
C LEU A 342 20.52 8.69 -29.19
N LEU A 343 19.82 8.96 -30.29
CA LEU A 343 20.42 9.25 -31.63
C LEU A 343 20.42 10.74 -31.93
N HIS A 344 19.32 11.42 -31.58
CA HIS A 344 19.13 12.85 -31.84
C HIS A 344 18.18 13.48 -30.84
N HIS A 345 18.33 14.76 -30.57
CA HIS A 345 17.38 15.55 -29.77
C HIS A 345 17.15 16.94 -30.43
N ASP A 346 15.92 17.43 -30.28
CA ASP A 346 15.52 18.77 -30.80
C ASP A 346 14.35 19.30 -29.97
N VAL A 347 13.95 20.53 -30.20
CA VAL A 347 12.76 21.15 -29.65
C VAL A 347 11.84 21.56 -30.79
N ILE A 348 10.57 21.21 -30.73
CA ILE A 348 9.54 21.61 -31.68
C ILE A 348 8.47 22.47 -30.99
N TYR A 349 8.00 23.49 -31.70
CA TYR A 349 6.97 24.40 -31.21
C TYR A 349 5.68 24.18 -32.00
N LEU A 350 4.59 23.78 -31.32
CA LEU A 350 3.35 23.37 -31.96
C LEU A 350 2.27 24.45 -31.91
N THR A 351 2.36 25.40 -30.99
CA THR A 351 1.30 26.36 -30.66
C THR A 351 1.69 27.83 -30.83
N ALA A 352 2.92 28.16 -31.22
CA ALA A 352 3.41 29.52 -31.22
C ALA A 352 3.03 30.30 -32.49
N SER A 353 3.35 29.77 -33.69
CA SER A 353 3.01 30.39 -34.97
C SER A 353 2.87 29.34 -36.07
N GLU A 354 2.17 29.69 -37.18
CA GLU A 354 2.03 28.79 -38.33
C GLU A 354 3.41 28.43 -38.93
N ARG A 355 4.34 29.38 -38.93
CA ARG A 355 5.71 29.15 -39.41
C ARG A 355 6.45 28.11 -38.55
N GLU A 356 6.36 28.21 -37.22
CA GLU A 356 6.98 27.27 -36.31
C GLU A 356 6.34 25.91 -36.41
N ARG A 357 5.01 25.85 -36.59
CA ARG A 357 4.31 24.62 -36.84
C ARG A 357 4.74 23.92 -38.11
N MET A 358 4.94 24.66 -39.21
CA MET A 358 5.46 24.12 -40.47
C MET A 358 6.92 23.67 -40.33
N ASP A 359 7.75 24.36 -39.53
CA ASP A 359 9.09 23.92 -39.19
C ASP A 359 9.10 22.63 -38.41
N ALA A 360 8.19 22.49 -37.39
CA ALA A 360 8.00 21.26 -36.63
C ALA A 360 7.62 20.07 -37.54
N VAL A 361 6.69 20.27 -38.49
CA VAL A 361 6.33 19.24 -39.49
C VAL A 361 7.57 18.78 -40.26
N ARG A 362 8.36 19.73 -40.79
CA ARG A 362 9.57 19.42 -41.57
C ARG A 362 10.58 18.64 -40.74
N LYS A 363 10.87 19.09 -39.50
CA LYS A 363 11.79 18.43 -38.58
C LYS A 363 11.36 16.99 -38.28
N VAL A 364 10.12 16.80 -37.92
CA VAL A 364 9.55 15.48 -37.61
C VAL A 364 9.65 14.53 -38.79
N MET A 365 9.28 14.97 -40.01
CA MET A 365 9.36 14.16 -41.23
C MET A 365 10.79 13.74 -41.55
N VAL A 366 11.76 14.65 -41.35
CA VAL A 366 13.20 14.36 -41.55
C VAL A 366 13.63 13.29 -40.53
N LEU A 367 13.33 13.47 -39.23
CA LEU A 367 13.72 12.52 -38.19
C LEU A 367 13.13 11.13 -38.43
N ILE A 368 11.83 11.02 -38.80
CA ILE A 368 11.20 9.73 -39.09
C ILE A 368 11.91 8.99 -40.21
N LYS A 369 12.28 9.72 -41.29
CA LYS A 369 12.94 9.13 -42.46
C LYS A 369 14.40 8.77 -42.16
N GLU A 370 15.17 9.67 -41.55
CA GLU A 370 16.60 9.52 -41.27
C GLU A 370 16.86 8.36 -40.29
N PHE A 371 16.13 8.32 -39.16
CA PHE A 371 16.32 7.31 -38.12
C PHE A 371 15.38 6.11 -38.26
N LYS A 372 14.58 6.03 -39.36
CA LYS A 372 13.63 4.93 -39.63
C LYS A 372 12.74 4.63 -38.44
N LEU A 373 12.17 5.68 -37.84
CA LEU A 373 11.37 5.60 -36.64
C LEU A 373 10.09 4.80 -36.91
N GLN A 374 9.69 3.94 -35.94
CA GLN A 374 8.63 2.94 -36.08
C GLN A 374 7.47 3.18 -35.12
N ALA A 375 7.62 4.10 -34.18
CA ALA A 375 6.55 4.50 -33.24
C ALA A 375 6.82 5.91 -32.71
N ILE A 376 5.77 6.55 -32.21
CA ILE A 376 5.82 7.86 -31.56
C ILE A 376 5.29 7.71 -30.13
N ALA A 377 6.11 8.09 -29.14
CA ALA A 377 5.76 8.12 -27.73
C ALA A 377 5.52 9.56 -27.27
N ILE A 378 4.37 9.86 -26.71
CA ILE A 378 4.02 11.19 -26.19
C ILE A 378 3.75 11.08 -24.71
N GLY A 379 4.45 11.84 -23.86
CA GLY A 379 4.16 11.94 -22.44
C GLY A 379 2.74 12.44 -22.19
N ASN A 380 2.05 11.92 -21.18
CA ASN A 380 0.64 12.25 -20.91
C ASN A 380 0.45 13.50 -20.02
N GLY A 381 1.48 14.33 -19.88
CA GLY A 381 1.41 15.57 -19.10
C GLY A 381 0.76 16.75 -19.84
N THR A 382 1.17 17.95 -19.43
CA THR A 382 0.64 19.21 -20.00
C THR A 382 0.94 19.30 -21.50
N ALA A 383 -0.04 19.75 -22.33
CA ALA A 383 0.04 19.83 -23.79
C ALA A 383 0.10 18.49 -24.54
N SER A 384 -0.16 17.39 -23.88
CA SER A 384 -0.09 16.05 -24.49
C SER A 384 -1.12 15.85 -25.60
N ARG A 385 -2.35 16.35 -25.43
CA ARG A 385 -3.45 16.19 -26.39
C ARG A 385 -3.22 17.02 -27.65
N GLU A 386 -2.77 18.27 -27.50
CA GLU A 386 -2.40 19.12 -28.62
C GLU A 386 -1.24 18.52 -29.41
N THR A 387 -0.30 17.89 -28.70
CA THR A 387 0.82 17.18 -29.32
C THR A 387 0.30 15.96 -30.08
N GLU A 388 -0.57 15.13 -29.48
CA GLU A 388 -1.19 13.98 -30.14
C GLU A 388 -1.95 14.40 -31.41
N GLN A 389 -2.77 15.45 -31.32
CA GLN A 389 -3.52 15.99 -32.44
C GLN A 389 -2.62 16.46 -33.57
N PHE A 390 -1.51 17.15 -33.25
CA PHE A 390 -0.52 17.55 -34.27
C PHE A 390 0.01 16.32 -35.02
N PHE A 391 0.42 15.25 -34.33
CA PHE A 391 0.93 14.05 -34.98
C PHE A 391 -0.12 13.29 -35.80
N LYS A 392 -1.39 13.26 -35.35
CA LYS A 392 -2.51 12.68 -36.13
C LYS A 392 -2.76 13.42 -37.43
N GLN A 393 -2.59 14.76 -37.44
CA GLN A 393 -2.76 15.59 -38.64
C GLN A 393 -1.63 15.40 -39.68
N LEU A 394 -0.45 14.86 -39.28
CA LEU A 394 0.65 14.58 -40.22
C LEU A 394 0.35 13.44 -41.18
N GLN A 395 -0.76 12.71 -41.06
CA GLN A 395 -1.15 11.56 -41.89
C GLN A 395 -0.01 10.56 -42.11
N LEU A 396 0.68 10.21 -41.01
CA LEU A 396 1.78 9.24 -41.02
C LEU A 396 1.28 7.85 -41.44
N PRO A 397 2.16 6.98 -41.95
CA PRO A 397 1.80 5.60 -42.24
C PRO A 397 1.16 4.91 -41.01
N LYS A 398 0.07 4.19 -41.17
CA LYS A 398 -0.62 3.44 -40.07
C LYS A 398 0.29 2.43 -39.35
N THR A 399 1.43 2.10 -39.94
CA THR A 399 2.46 1.24 -39.33
C THR A 399 3.26 1.96 -38.22
N ILE A 400 3.13 3.26 -38.09
CA ILE A 400 3.80 4.09 -37.05
C ILE A 400 2.71 4.48 -36.03
N PRO A 401 2.51 3.72 -34.94
CA PRO A 401 1.54 4.06 -33.93
C PRO A 401 1.95 5.29 -33.14
N ILE A 402 0.99 6.14 -32.78
CA ILE A 402 1.13 7.26 -31.86
C ILE A 402 0.60 6.79 -30.52
N VAL A 403 1.41 6.82 -29.47
CA VAL A 403 1.09 6.21 -28.16
C VAL A 403 1.31 7.22 -27.05
N MET A 404 0.26 7.42 -26.25
CA MET A 404 0.35 8.17 -25.01
C MET A 404 1.04 7.33 -23.94
N VAL A 405 2.07 7.88 -23.30
CA VAL A 405 2.91 7.18 -22.30
C VAL A 405 2.76 7.88 -20.95
N ASN A 406 2.53 7.11 -19.91
CA ASN A 406 2.50 7.63 -18.55
C ASN A 406 3.88 8.17 -18.15
N GLU A 407 3.97 9.48 -17.88
CA GLU A 407 5.22 10.15 -17.52
C GLU A 407 5.44 10.28 -16.00
N SER A 408 4.58 9.69 -15.16
CA SER A 408 4.73 9.73 -13.69
C SER A 408 6.13 9.33 -13.27
N GLY A 409 6.81 10.16 -12.45
CA GLY A 409 8.19 9.96 -12.03
C GLY A 409 9.27 10.21 -13.10
N ALA A 410 8.94 10.62 -14.34
CA ALA A 410 9.97 10.94 -15.36
C ALA A 410 10.85 12.13 -14.93
N SER A 411 10.27 13.12 -14.29
CA SER A 411 11.02 14.25 -13.69
C SER A 411 11.94 13.80 -12.55
N VAL A 412 11.52 12.82 -11.76
CA VAL A 412 12.37 12.23 -10.69
C VAL A 412 13.54 11.48 -11.32
N TYR A 413 13.28 10.67 -12.35
CA TYR A 413 14.34 10.01 -13.10
C TYR A 413 15.33 11.02 -13.68
N SER A 414 14.86 12.05 -14.38
CA SER A 414 15.74 13.03 -15.05
C SER A 414 16.73 13.72 -14.09
N ALA A 415 16.32 13.92 -12.83
CA ALA A 415 17.15 14.49 -11.76
C ALA A 415 18.01 13.46 -11.01
N SER A 416 17.80 12.14 -11.24
CA SER A 416 18.48 11.07 -10.51
C SER A 416 19.97 10.94 -10.84
N ALA A 417 20.72 10.24 -9.98
CA ALA A 417 22.11 9.89 -10.24
C ALA A 417 22.23 8.99 -11.48
N ALA A 418 21.31 8.02 -11.65
CA ALA A 418 21.28 7.12 -12.80
C ALA A 418 21.16 7.87 -14.12
N ALA A 419 20.27 8.88 -14.21
CA ALA A 419 20.11 9.67 -15.41
C ALA A 419 21.33 10.58 -15.69
N ARG A 420 22.00 11.07 -14.63
CA ARG A 420 23.25 11.84 -14.77
C ARG A 420 24.41 10.97 -15.25
N GLU A 421 24.51 9.74 -14.80
CA GLU A 421 25.53 8.79 -15.28
C GLU A 421 25.29 8.41 -16.75
N GLU A 422 24.02 8.14 -17.13
CA GLU A 422 23.66 7.74 -18.50
C GLU A 422 23.79 8.90 -19.52
N PHE A 423 23.50 10.14 -19.09
CA PHE A 423 23.36 11.32 -19.94
C PHE A 423 24.00 12.55 -19.31
N ALA A 424 25.31 12.48 -19.01
CA ALA A 424 26.06 13.55 -18.35
C ALA A 424 25.99 14.89 -19.12
N ASP A 425 26.06 14.83 -20.44
CA ASP A 425 26.15 15.99 -21.33
C ASP A 425 24.77 16.58 -21.72
N TYR A 426 23.68 16.01 -21.26
CA TYR A 426 22.31 16.41 -21.63
C TYR A 426 21.56 17.01 -20.47
N ASP A 427 20.67 17.95 -20.75
CA ASP A 427 19.84 18.57 -19.72
C ASP A 427 18.71 17.66 -19.22
N LEU A 428 18.04 18.10 -18.15
CA LEU A 428 16.96 17.37 -17.49
C LEU A 428 15.79 17.04 -18.43
N THR A 429 15.49 17.93 -19.38
CA THR A 429 14.33 17.80 -20.26
C THR A 429 14.57 16.74 -21.34
N VAL A 430 15.80 16.65 -21.86
CA VAL A 430 16.20 15.57 -22.77
C VAL A 430 16.15 14.22 -22.08
N ARG A 431 16.66 14.13 -20.84
CA ARG A 431 16.59 12.89 -20.03
C ARG A 431 15.16 12.44 -19.78
N GLY A 432 14.24 13.39 -19.52
CA GLY A 432 12.80 13.13 -19.38
C GLY A 432 12.20 12.53 -20.65
N ALA A 433 12.45 13.15 -21.80
CA ALA A 433 11.96 12.66 -23.09
C ALA A 433 12.51 11.26 -23.44
N VAL A 434 13.80 10.98 -23.14
CA VAL A 434 14.39 9.64 -23.32
C VAL A 434 13.66 8.62 -22.45
N SER A 435 13.36 8.94 -21.18
CA SER A 435 12.63 8.05 -20.30
C SER A 435 11.22 7.73 -20.82
N ILE A 436 10.49 8.73 -21.34
CA ILE A 436 9.18 8.52 -21.96
C ILE A 436 9.25 7.51 -23.10
N GLY A 437 10.24 7.66 -24.00
CA GLY A 437 10.43 6.72 -25.11
C GLY A 437 10.79 5.30 -24.66
N ARG A 438 11.70 5.18 -23.71
CA ARG A 438 12.12 3.88 -23.17
C ARG A 438 11.02 3.16 -22.39
N ARG A 439 10.11 3.90 -21.73
CA ARG A 439 8.91 3.31 -21.10
C ARG A 439 7.97 2.66 -22.10
N LEU A 440 7.86 3.23 -23.31
CA LEU A 440 7.10 2.57 -24.36
C LEU A 440 7.80 1.31 -24.86
N MET A 441 9.13 1.34 -24.97
CA MET A 441 9.92 0.19 -25.42
C MET A 441 9.87 -0.96 -24.42
N ASP A 442 10.15 -0.68 -23.15
CA ASP A 442 10.04 -1.63 -22.01
C ASP A 442 9.76 -0.90 -20.69
N PRO A 443 8.49 -0.89 -20.21
CA PRO A 443 8.10 -0.22 -18.98
C PRO A 443 8.90 -0.72 -17.77
N LEU A 444 9.08 -2.04 -17.62
CA LEU A 444 9.79 -2.63 -16.49
C LEU A 444 11.25 -2.16 -16.44
N ALA A 445 11.96 -2.26 -17.56
CA ALA A 445 13.38 -1.93 -17.64
C ALA A 445 13.66 -0.45 -17.34
N GLU A 446 12.72 0.44 -17.62
CA GLU A 446 12.87 1.86 -17.35
C GLU A 446 12.37 2.28 -15.96
N LEU A 447 11.19 1.78 -15.51
CA LEU A 447 10.59 2.18 -14.25
C LEU A 447 11.40 1.73 -13.02
N VAL A 448 12.14 0.62 -13.11
CA VAL A 448 13.04 0.16 -12.02
C VAL A 448 14.21 1.11 -11.72
N LYS A 449 14.47 2.11 -12.59
CA LYS A 449 15.53 3.11 -12.39
C LYS A 449 15.18 4.20 -11.40
N ILE A 450 13.90 4.29 -10.98
CA ILE A 450 13.41 5.28 -10.02
C ILE A 450 12.87 4.59 -8.77
N ASP A 451 12.83 5.33 -7.66
CA ASP A 451 12.18 4.85 -6.44
C ASP A 451 10.71 4.53 -6.74
N PRO A 452 10.23 3.30 -6.46
CA PRO A 452 8.84 2.93 -6.73
C PRO A 452 7.81 3.87 -6.11
N LYS A 453 8.12 4.49 -4.96
CA LYS A 453 7.27 5.52 -4.34
C LYS A 453 7.13 6.80 -5.16
N SER A 454 8.01 7.04 -6.11
CA SER A 454 7.93 8.19 -7.02
C SER A 454 7.03 7.92 -8.24
N ILE A 455 6.57 6.69 -8.41
CA ILE A 455 5.58 6.32 -9.41
C ILE A 455 4.19 6.60 -8.81
N GLY A 456 3.34 7.36 -9.51
CA GLY A 456 1.98 7.65 -9.06
C GLY A 456 1.09 6.42 -9.17
N VAL A 457 0.86 5.72 -8.06
CA VAL A 457 0.07 4.48 -8.00
C VAL A 457 -1.23 4.62 -7.21
N GLY A 458 -1.48 5.80 -6.58
CA GLY A 458 -2.72 6.02 -5.86
C GLY A 458 -2.86 7.39 -5.20
N GLN A 459 -4.10 7.82 -5.00
CA GLN A 459 -4.45 9.15 -4.49
C GLN A 459 -3.93 9.44 -3.07
N TYR A 460 -3.87 8.40 -2.21
CA TYR A 460 -3.48 8.52 -0.79
C TYR A 460 -2.08 7.96 -0.52
N GLN A 461 -1.26 7.83 -1.55
CA GLN A 461 0.08 7.24 -1.46
C GLN A 461 0.98 7.93 -0.42
N HIS A 462 0.83 9.24 -0.23
CA HIS A 462 1.62 10.03 0.74
C HIS A 462 1.04 10.04 2.16
N ASP A 463 -0.16 9.50 2.36
CA ASP A 463 -0.86 9.49 3.66
C ASP A 463 -0.72 8.17 4.43
N VAL A 464 -0.32 7.11 3.75
CA VAL A 464 -0.09 5.79 4.35
C VAL A 464 1.29 5.70 5.02
N ASP A 465 1.51 4.64 5.80
CA ASP A 465 2.84 4.34 6.36
C ASP A 465 3.89 4.19 5.25
N GLN A 466 4.87 5.10 5.25
CA GLN A 466 5.87 5.20 4.18
C GLN A 466 6.90 4.07 4.20
N ASN A 467 7.11 3.41 5.34
CA ASN A 467 8.01 2.26 5.43
C ASN A 467 7.30 1.00 4.91
N ALA A 468 6.06 0.75 5.37
CA ALA A 468 5.25 -0.34 4.87
C ALA A 468 5.00 -0.22 3.35
N LEU A 469 4.72 0.99 2.85
CA LEU A 469 4.59 1.27 1.42
C LEU A 469 5.87 0.90 0.67
N ARG A 470 7.04 1.36 1.15
CA ARG A 470 8.33 1.05 0.50
C ARG A 470 8.54 -0.44 0.39
N HIS A 471 8.41 -1.18 1.50
CA HIS A 471 8.60 -2.64 1.51
C HIS A 471 7.67 -3.35 0.52
N SER A 472 6.40 -3.00 0.52
CA SER A 472 5.42 -3.60 -0.39
C SER A 472 5.74 -3.31 -1.86
N LEU A 473 6.09 -2.07 -2.20
CA LEU A 473 6.43 -1.70 -3.58
C LEU A 473 7.75 -2.34 -4.04
N ASP A 474 8.77 -2.43 -3.17
CA ASP A 474 10.04 -3.11 -3.47
C ASP A 474 9.81 -4.62 -3.71
N ASP A 475 8.95 -5.28 -2.92
CA ASP A 475 8.55 -6.67 -3.13
C ASP A 475 7.86 -6.86 -4.50
N VAL A 476 7.01 -5.91 -4.91
CA VAL A 476 6.36 -5.94 -6.24
C VAL A 476 7.38 -5.83 -7.37
N VAL A 477 8.33 -4.90 -7.28
CA VAL A 477 9.40 -4.76 -8.29
C VAL A 477 10.22 -6.04 -8.37
N LEU A 478 10.64 -6.58 -7.22
CA LEU A 478 11.37 -7.83 -7.14
C LEU A 478 10.59 -8.98 -7.82
N SER A 479 9.32 -9.14 -7.49
CA SER A 479 8.43 -10.15 -8.09
C SER A 479 8.31 -9.98 -9.60
N CYS A 480 8.05 -8.77 -10.11
CA CYS A 480 7.90 -8.49 -11.53
C CYS A 480 9.19 -8.79 -12.32
N VAL A 481 10.34 -8.32 -11.83
CA VAL A 481 11.64 -8.53 -12.48
C VAL A 481 11.96 -10.03 -12.59
N ASN A 482 11.77 -10.79 -11.51
CA ASN A 482 12.05 -12.22 -11.50
C ASN A 482 11.00 -13.04 -12.31
N LYS A 483 9.74 -12.56 -12.39
CA LYS A 483 8.69 -13.18 -13.22
C LYS A 483 8.99 -13.02 -14.72
N VAL A 484 9.42 -11.84 -15.15
CA VAL A 484 9.78 -11.58 -16.55
C VAL A 484 11.12 -12.21 -16.91
N GLY A 485 12.08 -12.20 -15.98
CA GLY A 485 13.47 -12.60 -16.22
C GLY A 485 14.28 -11.50 -16.92
N VAL A 486 15.58 -11.53 -16.78
CA VAL A 486 16.48 -10.44 -17.16
C VAL A 486 17.57 -10.89 -18.14
N GLU A 487 17.68 -10.22 -19.29
CA GLU A 487 18.78 -10.44 -20.23
C GLU A 487 20.07 -9.79 -19.69
N VAL A 488 21.03 -10.60 -19.24
CA VAL A 488 22.22 -10.13 -18.53
C VAL A 488 23.12 -9.23 -19.37
N ASN A 489 23.13 -9.43 -20.69
CA ASN A 489 24.00 -8.68 -21.59
C ASN A 489 23.52 -7.26 -21.90
N THR A 490 22.22 -6.98 -21.69
CA THR A 490 21.62 -5.67 -22.00
C THR A 490 21.07 -4.93 -20.79
N ALA A 491 20.84 -5.66 -19.70
CA ALA A 491 20.21 -5.11 -18.50
C ALA A 491 21.03 -3.99 -17.85
N SER A 492 20.33 -2.99 -17.32
CA SER A 492 20.93 -1.95 -16.48
C SER A 492 21.32 -2.49 -15.10
N ARG A 493 22.24 -1.78 -14.42
CA ARG A 493 22.62 -2.07 -13.04
C ARG A 493 21.37 -2.11 -12.11
N GLN A 494 20.45 -1.16 -12.32
CA GLN A 494 19.23 -1.05 -11.54
C GLN A 494 18.33 -2.27 -11.73
N LEU A 495 18.10 -2.70 -12.97
CA LEU A 495 17.30 -3.89 -13.25
C LEU A 495 17.94 -5.15 -12.67
N LEU A 496 19.25 -5.32 -12.81
CA LEU A 496 20.00 -6.45 -12.23
C LEU A 496 19.91 -6.49 -10.70
N SER A 497 19.86 -5.34 -10.02
CA SER A 497 19.81 -5.29 -8.56
C SER A 497 18.55 -5.88 -7.95
N TYR A 498 17.46 -5.98 -8.73
CA TYR A 498 16.21 -6.64 -8.34
C TYR A 498 16.14 -8.13 -8.72
N VAL A 499 17.17 -8.66 -9.37
CA VAL A 499 17.23 -10.11 -9.59
C VAL A 499 17.53 -10.82 -8.26
N SER A 500 16.78 -11.88 -8.01
CA SER A 500 16.92 -12.71 -6.81
C SER A 500 18.39 -13.08 -6.55
N GLY A 501 18.87 -12.90 -5.33
CA GLY A 501 20.25 -13.20 -4.94
C GLY A 501 21.30 -12.19 -5.41
N LEU A 502 20.92 -11.18 -6.21
CA LEU A 502 21.80 -10.10 -6.60
C LEU A 502 21.50 -8.84 -5.77
N GLY A 503 22.31 -8.09 -5.33
CA GLY A 503 22.12 -6.78 -4.74
C GLY A 503 22.83 -5.72 -5.59
N PRO A 504 22.76 -4.45 -5.21
CA PRO A 504 23.35 -3.35 -6.00
C PRO A 504 24.83 -3.58 -6.32
N GLN A 505 25.61 -4.11 -5.39
CA GLN A 505 27.04 -4.36 -5.57
C GLN A 505 27.32 -5.48 -6.59
N LEU A 506 26.56 -6.58 -6.55
CA LEU A 506 26.73 -7.67 -7.51
C LEU A 506 26.25 -7.26 -8.90
N ALA A 507 25.16 -6.49 -8.99
CA ALA A 507 24.67 -5.91 -10.22
C ALA A 507 25.74 -5.03 -10.90
N GLU A 508 26.40 -4.16 -10.13
CA GLU A 508 27.50 -3.33 -10.61
C GLU A 508 28.69 -4.17 -11.09
N ASN A 509 29.07 -5.21 -10.34
CA ASN A 509 30.16 -6.12 -10.73
C ASN A 509 29.84 -6.88 -12.01
N ILE A 510 28.58 -7.29 -12.24
CA ILE A 510 28.15 -7.92 -13.50
C ILE A 510 28.31 -6.95 -14.68
N VAL A 511 27.84 -5.71 -14.54
CA VAL A 511 27.98 -4.69 -15.59
C VAL A 511 29.46 -4.43 -15.88
N LYS A 512 30.26 -4.19 -14.86
CA LYS A 512 31.70 -3.95 -15.00
C LYS A 512 32.40 -5.14 -15.70
N HIS A 513 32.10 -6.38 -15.29
CA HIS A 513 32.67 -7.57 -15.92
C HIS A 513 32.31 -7.65 -17.40
N ARG A 514 31.06 -7.36 -17.77
CA ARG A 514 30.58 -7.33 -19.14
C ARG A 514 31.29 -6.27 -19.98
N ASP A 515 31.50 -5.08 -19.41
CA ASP A 515 32.15 -3.97 -20.10
C ASP A 515 33.64 -4.23 -20.33
N GLU A 516 34.31 -4.91 -19.39
CA GLU A 516 35.74 -5.25 -19.48
C GLU A 516 36.03 -6.51 -20.31
N ASN A 517 35.17 -7.52 -20.29
CA ASN A 517 35.43 -8.86 -20.85
C ASN A 517 34.53 -9.20 -22.06
N GLY A 518 33.59 -8.29 -22.40
CA GLY A 518 32.57 -8.53 -23.42
C GLY A 518 31.35 -9.30 -22.88
N PRO A 519 30.36 -9.57 -23.76
CA PRO A 519 29.11 -10.18 -23.38
C PRO A 519 29.29 -11.62 -22.89
N PHE A 520 28.52 -12.01 -21.88
CA PHE A 520 28.45 -13.39 -21.38
C PHE A 520 27.93 -14.34 -22.46
N LYS A 521 28.61 -15.48 -22.62
CA LYS A 521 28.27 -16.52 -23.60
C LYS A 521 27.58 -17.72 -22.95
N SER A 522 27.56 -17.78 -21.62
CA SER A 522 26.88 -18.81 -20.84
C SER A 522 26.62 -18.34 -19.42
N ARG A 523 25.59 -18.89 -18.76
CA ARG A 523 25.34 -18.67 -17.32
C ARG A 523 26.53 -19.07 -16.45
N ALA A 524 27.29 -20.09 -16.86
CA ALA A 524 28.48 -20.54 -16.11
C ALA A 524 29.54 -19.43 -16.00
N GLU A 525 29.63 -18.52 -16.97
CA GLU A 525 30.57 -17.40 -16.93
C GLU A 525 30.27 -16.38 -15.84
N LEU A 526 29.01 -16.30 -15.34
CA LEU A 526 28.66 -15.47 -14.21
C LEU A 526 29.46 -15.82 -12.94
N LYS A 527 29.91 -17.06 -12.80
CA LYS A 527 30.77 -17.48 -11.68
C LYS A 527 32.16 -16.80 -11.67
N LYS A 528 32.54 -16.15 -12.79
CA LYS A 528 33.78 -15.37 -12.90
C LYS A 528 33.64 -13.94 -12.40
N VAL A 529 32.40 -13.48 -12.17
CA VAL A 529 32.13 -12.13 -11.67
C VAL A 529 32.62 -12.00 -10.23
N ALA A 530 33.31 -10.92 -9.93
CA ALA A 530 33.87 -10.67 -8.60
C ALA A 530 32.76 -10.66 -7.53
N ARG A 531 32.98 -11.37 -6.43
CA ARG A 531 32.06 -11.54 -5.28
C ARG A 531 30.75 -12.29 -5.57
N LEU A 532 30.51 -12.80 -6.77
CA LEU A 532 29.37 -13.64 -7.08
C LEU A 532 29.64 -15.07 -6.62
N GLY A 533 29.33 -15.36 -5.36
CA GLY A 533 29.55 -16.66 -4.74
C GLY A 533 28.53 -17.72 -5.17
N PRO A 534 28.69 -18.98 -4.76
CA PRO A 534 27.82 -20.10 -5.15
C PRO A 534 26.35 -19.85 -4.83
N LYS A 535 26.05 -19.30 -3.65
CA LYS A 535 24.69 -19.01 -3.21
C LYS A 535 24.00 -17.92 -4.04
N ALA A 536 24.72 -16.83 -4.36
CA ALA A 536 24.21 -15.77 -5.22
C ALA A 536 23.96 -16.29 -6.65
N PHE A 537 24.85 -17.14 -7.15
CA PHE A 537 24.68 -17.82 -8.44
C PHE A 537 23.43 -18.73 -8.44
N GLU A 538 23.27 -19.57 -7.42
CA GLU A 538 22.10 -20.43 -7.27
C GLU A 538 20.80 -19.63 -7.31
N GLN A 539 20.70 -18.56 -6.53
CA GLN A 539 19.48 -17.77 -6.45
C GLN A 539 19.19 -16.94 -7.71
N SER A 540 20.20 -16.51 -8.45
CA SER A 540 20.04 -15.61 -9.59
C SER A 540 19.98 -16.30 -10.95
N ALA A 541 20.70 -17.42 -11.11
CA ALA A 541 20.93 -18.01 -12.42
C ALA A 541 19.67 -18.39 -13.20
N GLY A 542 18.61 -18.81 -12.52
CA GLY A 542 17.32 -19.15 -13.16
C GLY A 542 16.58 -17.95 -13.71
N PHE A 543 16.83 -16.75 -13.18
CA PHE A 543 16.17 -15.50 -13.58
C PHE A 543 16.99 -14.70 -14.59
N LEU A 544 18.27 -14.99 -14.75
CA LEU A 544 19.15 -14.37 -15.73
C LEU A 544 19.11 -15.14 -17.06
N ARG A 545 18.97 -14.44 -18.16
CA ARG A 545 18.90 -15.01 -19.52
C ARG A 545 20.06 -14.53 -20.39
N ILE A 546 20.46 -15.37 -21.32
CA ILE A 546 21.49 -15.07 -22.36
C ILE A 546 20.92 -15.57 -23.68
N ARG A 547 20.42 -14.66 -24.54
CA ARG A 547 19.69 -15.02 -25.77
C ARG A 547 20.54 -15.83 -26.75
N ASP A 548 21.78 -15.43 -26.97
CA ASP A 548 22.70 -16.07 -27.93
C ASP A 548 23.72 -17.00 -27.24
N ALA A 549 23.29 -17.70 -26.19
CA ALA A 549 24.14 -18.59 -25.44
C ALA A 549 24.50 -19.86 -26.20
N LYS A 550 25.67 -20.44 -25.89
CA LYS A 550 26.10 -21.75 -26.43
C LYS A 550 25.14 -22.87 -26.01
N ASN A 551 24.62 -22.81 -24.76
CA ASN A 551 23.60 -23.73 -24.30
C ASN A 551 22.23 -23.06 -24.43
N PRO A 552 21.30 -23.62 -25.25
CA PRO A 552 20.00 -22.98 -25.48
C PRO A 552 19.15 -22.85 -24.19
N LEU A 553 19.42 -23.66 -23.15
CA LEU A 553 18.76 -23.55 -21.85
C LEU A 553 19.13 -22.24 -21.11
N ASP A 554 20.27 -21.62 -21.42
CA ASP A 554 20.65 -20.35 -20.82
C ASP A 554 19.77 -19.17 -21.27
N ALA A 555 19.00 -19.33 -22.37
CA ALA A 555 17.99 -18.38 -22.80
C ALA A 555 16.60 -18.64 -22.15
N SER A 556 16.45 -19.74 -21.43
CA SER A 556 15.20 -20.18 -20.82
C SER A 556 15.12 -19.84 -19.33
N SER A 557 14.02 -20.10 -18.66
CA SER A 557 13.92 -20.00 -17.19
C SER A 557 14.16 -21.34 -16.46
N VAL A 558 14.64 -22.37 -17.18
CA VAL A 558 15.08 -23.62 -16.54
C VAL A 558 16.30 -23.32 -15.68
N HIS A 559 16.25 -23.75 -14.41
CA HIS A 559 17.37 -23.54 -13.48
C HIS A 559 18.57 -24.41 -13.87
N PRO A 560 19.82 -23.94 -13.77
CA PRO A 560 21.02 -24.73 -14.12
C PRO A 560 21.11 -26.09 -13.40
N GLU A 561 20.62 -26.18 -12.17
CA GLU A 561 20.56 -27.44 -11.40
C GLU A 561 19.74 -28.54 -12.09
N ARG A 562 18.86 -28.16 -13.01
CA ARG A 562 17.93 -29.08 -13.73
C ARG A 562 18.34 -29.34 -15.18
N TYR A 563 19.49 -28.84 -15.63
CA TYR A 563 19.99 -29.06 -16.98
C TYR A 563 20.23 -30.53 -17.30
N ASP A 564 20.70 -31.31 -16.31
CA ASP A 564 20.95 -32.74 -16.52
C ASP A 564 19.66 -33.55 -16.72
N VAL A 565 18.55 -33.15 -16.10
CA VAL A 565 17.22 -33.73 -16.35
C VAL A 565 16.81 -33.51 -17.81
N VAL A 566 16.97 -32.29 -18.33
CA VAL A 566 16.64 -31.97 -19.72
C VAL A 566 17.55 -32.70 -20.71
N LYS A 567 18.84 -32.83 -20.38
CA LYS A 567 19.78 -33.62 -21.21
C LYS A 567 19.42 -35.11 -21.22
N ALA A 568 18.97 -35.68 -20.08
CA ALA A 568 18.50 -37.04 -20.01
C ALA A 568 17.26 -37.24 -20.90
N MET A 569 16.28 -36.31 -20.83
CA MET A 569 15.10 -36.32 -21.72
C MET A 569 15.49 -36.32 -23.22
N ALA A 570 16.47 -35.48 -23.60
CA ALA A 570 16.99 -35.42 -24.96
C ALA A 570 17.72 -36.70 -25.36
N GLY A 571 18.53 -37.25 -24.44
CA GLY A 571 19.28 -38.48 -24.67
C GLY A 571 18.38 -39.72 -24.90
N ASP A 572 17.32 -39.87 -24.10
CA ASP A 572 16.36 -40.96 -24.24
C ASP A 572 15.61 -40.93 -25.58
N LEU A 573 15.36 -39.74 -26.10
CA LEU A 573 14.74 -39.54 -27.43
C LEU A 573 15.76 -39.47 -28.56
N LYS A 574 17.08 -39.66 -28.26
CA LYS A 574 18.18 -39.57 -29.23
C LYS A 574 18.18 -38.27 -30.04
N CYS A 575 17.87 -37.16 -29.40
CA CYS A 575 17.82 -35.84 -30.03
C CYS A 575 18.66 -34.87 -29.22
N THR A 576 18.84 -33.62 -29.72
CA THR A 576 19.48 -32.55 -28.99
C THR A 576 18.46 -31.77 -28.15
N VAL A 577 18.93 -31.04 -27.12
CA VAL A 577 18.09 -30.11 -26.35
C VAL A 577 17.44 -29.07 -27.25
N ASN A 578 18.14 -28.63 -28.29
CA ASN A 578 17.61 -27.67 -29.28
C ASN A 578 16.45 -28.25 -30.10
N ASP A 579 16.51 -29.55 -30.42
CA ASP A 579 15.41 -30.26 -31.11
C ASP A 579 14.20 -30.37 -30.19
N LEU A 580 14.39 -30.66 -28.88
CA LEU A 580 13.29 -30.66 -27.92
C LEU A 580 12.62 -29.29 -27.80
N MET A 581 13.37 -28.19 -27.89
CA MET A 581 12.83 -26.83 -27.83
C MET A 581 12.04 -26.46 -29.09
N LYS A 582 12.43 -27.00 -30.25
CA LYS A 582 11.80 -26.67 -31.54
C LYS A 582 10.64 -27.57 -31.91
N ASP A 583 10.73 -28.86 -31.60
CA ASP A 583 9.74 -29.86 -32.09
C ASP A 583 8.72 -30.25 -30.99
N PRO A 584 7.43 -29.88 -31.16
CA PRO A 584 6.36 -30.28 -30.25
C PRO A 584 6.14 -31.80 -30.19
N MET A 585 6.40 -32.52 -31.28
CA MET A 585 6.18 -33.98 -31.35
C MET A 585 7.17 -34.74 -30.48
N LEU A 586 8.42 -34.28 -30.40
CA LEU A 586 9.42 -34.84 -29.50
C LEU A 586 9.04 -34.62 -28.03
N ARG A 587 8.57 -33.40 -27.68
CA ARG A 587 8.12 -33.11 -26.32
C ARG A 587 6.95 -33.96 -25.86
N GLN A 588 6.00 -34.31 -26.76
CA GLN A 588 4.85 -35.19 -26.42
C GLN A 588 5.25 -36.61 -26.10
N GLN A 589 6.43 -37.07 -26.54
CA GLN A 589 6.92 -38.44 -26.27
C GLN A 589 7.56 -38.56 -24.89
N ILE A 590 7.84 -37.44 -24.20
CA ILE A 590 8.47 -37.43 -22.88
C ILE A 590 7.45 -37.92 -21.82
N ARG A 591 7.81 -38.97 -21.10
CA ARG A 591 7.06 -39.47 -19.94
C ARG A 591 7.65 -38.89 -18.69
N LEU A 592 7.03 -37.86 -18.10
CA LEU A 592 7.56 -37.06 -16.98
C LEU A 592 7.80 -37.91 -15.74
N GLU A 593 7.01 -38.95 -15.52
CA GLU A 593 7.12 -39.81 -14.34
C GLU A 593 8.48 -40.51 -14.25
N GLN A 594 9.18 -40.71 -15.38
CA GLN A 594 10.48 -41.35 -15.44
C GLN A 594 11.62 -40.47 -14.92
N TYR A 595 11.42 -39.16 -14.87
CA TYR A 595 12.40 -38.17 -14.45
C TYR A 595 12.12 -37.63 -13.05
N GLN A 596 11.12 -38.18 -12.36
CA GLN A 596 10.78 -37.80 -11.01
C GLN A 596 11.81 -38.39 -10.02
N THR A 597 12.32 -37.53 -9.12
CA THR A 597 13.23 -37.87 -8.04
C THR A 597 12.75 -37.19 -6.74
N GLU A 598 13.42 -37.43 -5.63
CA GLU A 598 13.14 -36.76 -4.36
C GLU A 598 13.25 -35.22 -4.50
N ASP A 599 14.19 -34.73 -5.32
CA ASP A 599 14.47 -33.31 -5.53
C ASP A 599 13.76 -32.69 -6.73
N VAL A 600 13.15 -33.50 -7.61
CA VAL A 600 12.48 -33.08 -8.85
C VAL A 600 11.11 -33.72 -8.93
N GLY A 601 10.10 -32.98 -8.50
CA GLY A 601 8.73 -33.44 -8.56
C GLY A 601 8.03 -33.11 -9.89
N MET A 602 6.80 -33.59 -10.02
CA MET A 602 5.93 -33.28 -11.19
C MET A 602 5.74 -31.78 -11.45
N PRO A 603 5.62 -30.92 -10.42
CA PRO A 603 5.51 -29.48 -10.65
C PRO A 603 6.73 -28.89 -11.37
N THR A 604 7.94 -29.20 -10.94
CA THR A 604 9.17 -28.75 -11.59
C THR A 604 9.30 -29.33 -13.01
N LEU A 605 8.95 -30.60 -13.23
CA LEU A 605 8.97 -31.22 -14.57
C LEU A 605 7.96 -30.57 -15.52
N THR A 606 6.78 -30.23 -15.03
CA THR A 606 5.76 -29.52 -15.80
C THR A 606 6.23 -28.12 -16.20
N ASP A 607 6.84 -27.36 -15.26
CA ASP A 607 7.43 -26.06 -15.56
C ASP A 607 8.55 -26.15 -16.61
N ILE A 608 9.41 -27.17 -16.52
CA ILE A 608 10.46 -27.43 -17.52
C ILE A 608 9.84 -27.66 -18.90
N MET A 609 8.80 -28.48 -19.01
CA MET A 609 8.11 -28.75 -20.27
C MET A 609 7.46 -27.51 -20.88
N GLN A 610 6.83 -26.69 -20.06
CA GLN A 610 6.26 -25.41 -20.51
C GLN A 610 7.34 -24.47 -21.04
N GLU A 611 8.47 -24.42 -20.35
CA GLU A 611 9.60 -23.58 -20.74
C GLU A 611 10.29 -24.10 -22.01
N LEU A 612 10.43 -25.40 -22.20
CA LEU A 612 10.93 -25.98 -23.43
C LEU A 612 10.01 -25.73 -24.62
N ALA A 613 8.70 -25.65 -24.39
CA ALA A 613 7.71 -25.33 -25.43
C ALA A 613 7.80 -23.87 -25.92
N LYS A 614 8.16 -22.94 -25.04
CA LYS A 614 8.24 -21.50 -25.31
C LYS A 614 9.40 -20.88 -24.54
N PRO A 615 10.64 -21.18 -24.91
CA PRO A 615 11.82 -20.76 -24.16
C PRO A 615 11.92 -19.24 -24.06
N GLY A 616 12.15 -18.76 -22.83
CA GLY A 616 12.33 -17.35 -22.56
C GLY A 616 11.15 -16.46 -22.94
N ARG A 617 9.94 -17.02 -23.03
CA ARG A 617 8.74 -16.22 -23.35
C ARG A 617 8.55 -15.14 -22.30
N ASP A 618 8.39 -13.91 -22.79
CA ASP A 618 7.93 -12.79 -21.96
C ASP A 618 6.47 -13.08 -21.52
N PRO A 619 6.17 -13.09 -20.22
CA PRO A 619 4.81 -13.36 -19.73
C PRO A 619 3.84 -12.19 -20.00
N ARG A 620 4.37 -11.02 -20.39
CA ARG A 620 3.56 -9.84 -20.70
C ARG A 620 2.81 -10.04 -22.02
N SER A 621 1.62 -9.43 -22.12
CA SER A 621 0.80 -9.47 -23.34
C SER A 621 1.51 -8.76 -24.52
N GLN A 622 1.09 -9.06 -25.75
CA GLN A 622 1.59 -8.35 -26.92
C GLN A 622 1.11 -6.89 -26.92
N PHE A 623 1.96 -6.00 -27.40
CA PHE A 623 1.63 -4.58 -27.51
C PHE A 623 0.54 -4.34 -28.56
N GLU A 624 -0.50 -3.60 -28.16
CA GLU A 624 -1.56 -3.11 -29.03
C GLU A 624 -1.78 -1.63 -28.75
N ALA A 625 -1.70 -0.77 -29.79
CA ALA A 625 -2.00 0.65 -29.66
C ALA A 625 -3.49 0.90 -29.34
N VAL A 626 -3.77 1.94 -28.56
CA VAL A 626 -5.15 2.40 -28.27
C VAL A 626 -5.43 3.64 -29.10
N GLU A 627 -6.55 3.68 -29.78
CA GLU A 627 -7.05 4.84 -30.49
C GLU A 627 -8.22 5.44 -29.71
N PHE A 628 -8.11 6.70 -29.26
CA PHE A 628 -9.22 7.46 -28.66
C PHE A 628 -10.13 7.99 -29.76
N GLN A 629 -11.39 8.31 -29.38
CA GLN A 629 -12.37 8.85 -30.30
C GLN A 629 -12.00 10.28 -30.71
N ASP A 630 -11.99 10.56 -32.02
CA ASP A 630 -11.69 11.88 -32.55
C ASP A 630 -12.78 12.91 -32.18
N GLY A 631 -12.37 14.16 -31.93
CA GLY A 631 -13.27 15.26 -31.63
C GLY A 631 -13.69 15.42 -30.15
N ILE A 632 -13.09 14.68 -29.24
CA ILE A 632 -13.30 14.78 -27.79
C ILE A 632 -11.96 15.14 -27.14
N GLU A 633 -11.80 16.40 -26.73
CA GLU A 633 -10.54 16.92 -26.22
C GLU A 633 -10.67 17.54 -24.82
N LYS A 634 -11.84 18.05 -24.49
CA LYS A 634 -12.10 18.77 -23.24
C LYS A 634 -13.29 18.16 -22.50
N PRO A 635 -13.35 18.31 -21.15
CA PRO A 635 -14.50 17.86 -20.38
C PRO A 635 -15.85 18.42 -20.87
N GLU A 636 -15.84 19.62 -21.48
CA GLU A 636 -17.03 20.28 -22.05
C GLU A 636 -17.58 19.54 -23.29
N ASP A 637 -16.75 18.76 -23.98
CA ASP A 637 -17.16 17.99 -25.16
C ASP A 637 -17.96 16.74 -24.79
N LEU A 638 -17.84 16.30 -23.52
CA LEU A 638 -18.51 15.11 -23.01
C LEU A 638 -19.98 15.39 -22.74
N LYS A 639 -20.85 14.53 -23.24
CA LYS A 639 -22.31 14.58 -23.00
C LYS A 639 -22.79 13.29 -22.36
N PRO A 640 -23.71 13.34 -21.39
CA PRO A 640 -24.34 12.14 -20.85
C PRO A 640 -24.89 11.23 -21.94
N GLY A 641 -24.62 9.94 -21.84
CA GLY A 641 -24.99 8.91 -22.82
C GLY A 641 -23.96 8.63 -23.91
N MET A 642 -22.88 9.40 -24.03
CA MET A 642 -21.80 9.10 -24.96
C MET A 642 -21.08 7.82 -24.55
N LYS A 643 -20.85 6.93 -25.53
CA LYS A 643 -20.02 5.71 -25.37
C LYS A 643 -18.64 5.96 -25.95
N LEU A 644 -17.62 5.78 -25.13
CA LEU A 644 -16.24 6.12 -25.46
C LEU A 644 -15.28 4.97 -25.13
N PRO A 645 -14.26 4.74 -25.97
CA PRO A 645 -13.14 3.94 -25.56
C PRO A 645 -12.32 4.70 -24.51
N GLY A 646 -11.79 4.00 -23.52
CA GLY A 646 -10.95 4.57 -22.49
C GLY A 646 -9.86 3.61 -22.04
N ILE A 647 -8.90 4.15 -21.31
CA ILE A 647 -7.82 3.40 -20.67
C ILE A 647 -7.93 3.58 -19.17
N VAL A 648 -7.92 2.48 -18.43
CA VAL A 648 -7.88 2.52 -16.97
C VAL A 648 -6.53 3.08 -16.52
N THR A 649 -6.54 4.22 -15.85
CA THR A 649 -5.33 4.88 -15.34
C THR A 649 -5.01 4.48 -13.92
N ASN A 650 -6.04 4.18 -13.12
CA ASN A 650 -5.89 3.78 -11.72
C ASN A 650 -7.08 2.95 -11.26
N VAL A 651 -6.83 1.94 -10.41
CA VAL A 651 -7.87 1.14 -9.76
C VAL A 651 -7.83 1.42 -8.26
N THR A 652 -8.99 1.60 -7.65
CA THR A 652 -9.17 1.88 -6.22
C THR A 652 -10.26 0.99 -5.65
N ALA A 653 -10.34 0.84 -4.33
CA ALA A 653 -11.36 0.02 -3.68
C ALA A 653 -12.82 0.49 -3.97
N PHE A 654 -13.03 1.73 -4.41
CA PHE A 654 -14.35 2.29 -4.73
C PHE A 654 -14.66 2.38 -6.22
N GLY A 655 -13.73 1.99 -7.09
CA GLY A 655 -13.92 2.01 -8.53
C GLY A 655 -12.64 2.21 -9.31
N ALA A 656 -12.75 2.52 -10.59
CA ALA A 656 -11.63 2.73 -11.49
C ALA A 656 -11.65 4.14 -12.12
N PHE A 657 -10.48 4.74 -12.24
CA PHE A 657 -10.29 5.96 -13.02
C PHE A 657 -9.96 5.58 -14.46
N VAL A 658 -10.60 6.27 -15.39
CA VAL A 658 -10.49 5.98 -16.83
C VAL A 658 -10.23 7.26 -17.60
N ASP A 659 -9.13 7.29 -18.33
CA ASP A 659 -8.85 8.32 -19.35
C ASP A 659 -9.71 8.03 -20.59
N VAL A 660 -10.58 8.96 -20.92
CA VAL A 660 -11.47 8.89 -22.09
C VAL A 660 -11.07 9.85 -23.20
N GLY A 661 -9.84 10.36 -23.15
CA GLY A 661 -9.31 11.28 -24.16
C GLY A 661 -9.44 12.77 -23.82
N VAL A 662 -9.91 13.14 -22.62
CA VAL A 662 -9.95 14.53 -22.11
C VAL A 662 -8.85 14.75 -21.05
N HIS A 663 -8.58 16.03 -20.70
CA HIS A 663 -7.52 16.38 -19.72
C HIS A 663 -7.80 15.96 -18.27
N GLN A 664 -8.80 15.14 -18.03
CA GLN A 664 -9.22 14.71 -16.70
C GLN A 664 -9.80 13.30 -16.76
N ASP A 665 -9.31 12.43 -15.85
CA ASP A 665 -9.83 11.08 -15.72
C ASP A 665 -11.28 11.10 -15.20
N GLY A 666 -12.11 10.24 -15.77
CA GLY A 666 -13.46 9.96 -15.25
C GLY A 666 -13.44 8.80 -14.26
N LEU A 667 -14.37 8.82 -13.31
CA LEU A 667 -14.54 7.76 -12.32
C LEU A 667 -15.66 6.81 -12.74
N VAL A 668 -15.35 5.53 -12.87
CA VAL A 668 -16.31 4.43 -12.88
C VAL A 668 -16.44 3.91 -11.44
N HIS A 669 -17.50 4.26 -10.75
CA HIS A 669 -17.74 3.76 -9.39
C HIS A 669 -17.95 2.24 -9.40
N ILE A 670 -17.60 1.55 -8.30
CA ILE A 670 -17.70 0.07 -8.19
C ILE A 670 -19.08 -0.46 -8.59
N SER A 671 -20.16 0.25 -8.29
CA SER A 671 -21.52 -0.11 -8.69
C SER A 671 -21.79 0.01 -10.20
N HIS A 672 -20.88 0.63 -10.96
CA HIS A 672 -20.97 0.88 -12.40
C HIS A 672 -19.92 0.14 -13.23
N LEU A 673 -19.08 -0.69 -12.59
CA LEU A 673 -18.03 -1.47 -13.27
C LEU A 673 -18.57 -2.67 -14.06
N SER A 674 -19.68 -3.26 -13.62
CA SER A 674 -20.27 -4.44 -14.25
C SER A 674 -21.80 -4.45 -14.03
N ASP A 675 -22.50 -5.20 -14.86
CA ASP A 675 -23.92 -5.51 -14.67
C ASP A 675 -24.15 -6.45 -13.46
N GLN A 676 -23.10 -7.21 -13.06
CA GLN A 676 -23.12 -8.09 -11.91
C GLN A 676 -22.54 -7.37 -10.67
N PHE A 677 -22.84 -7.90 -9.48
CA PHE A 677 -22.27 -7.37 -8.24
C PHE A 677 -20.73 -7.58 -8.22
N VAL A 678 -20.00 -6.49 -8.05
CA VAL A 678 -18.53 -6.47 -7.95
C VAL A 678 -18.16 -6.27 -6.49
N LYS A 679 -17.35 -7.18 -5.95
CA LYS A 679 -16.82 -7.06 -4.59
C LYS A 679 -15.53 -6.26 -4.58
N ASP A 680 -14.65 -6.52 -5.55
CA ASP A 680 -13.37 -5.85 -5.71
C ASP A 680 -13.22 -5.34 -7.16
N PRO A 681 -12.98 -4.05 -7.38
CA PRO A 681 -12.73 -3.50 -8.72
C PRO A 681 -11.59 -4.18 -9.49
N ALA A 682 -10.55 -4.64 -8.80
CA ALA A 682 -9.40 -5.32 -9.41
C ALA A 682 -9.75 -6.68 -10.07
N ASP A 683 -10.87 -7.31 -9.66
CA ASP A 683 -11.39 -8.53 -10.29
C ASP A 683 -11.97 -8.26 -11.69
N VAL A 684 -12.37 -7.01 -11.98
CA VAL A 684 -13.08 -6.64 -13.21
C VAL A 684 -12.20 -5.86 -14.18
N VAL A 685 -11.38 -4.94 -13.65
CA VAL A 685 -10.53 -4.05 -14.45
C VAL A 685 -9.12 -3.94 -13.89
N LYS A 686 -8.16 -3.72 -14.78
CA LYS A 686 -6.74 -3.55 -14.45
C LYS A 686 -6.22 -2.24 -14.99
N VAL A 687 -5.17 -1.69 -14.37
CA VAL A 687 -4.48 -0.50 -14.88
C VAL A 687 -3.93 -0.78 -16.28
N ALA A 688 -3.97 0.21 -17.16
CA ALA A 688 -3.65 0.14 -18.58
C ALA A 688 -4.59 -0.73 -19.44
N GLN A 689 -5.68 -1.29 -18.87
CA GLN A 689 -6.68 -2.04 -19.62
C GLN A 689 -7.55 -1.10 -20.47
N LYS A 690 -7.83 -1.54 -21.71
CA LYS A 690 -8.82 -0.89 -22.59
C LYS A 690 -10.22 -1.24 -22.14
N VAL A 691 -11.08 -0.24 -22.01
CA VAL A 691 -12.47 -0.38 -21.61
C VAL A 691 -13.39 0.49 -22.45
N ASN A 692 -14.63 0.09 -22.61
CA ASN A 692 -15.67 0.94 -23.18
C ASN A 692 -16.51 1.50 -22.03
N VAL A 693 -16.68 2.82 -21.99
CA VAL A 693 -17.42 3.49 -20.94
C VAL A 693 -18.54 4.38 -21.52
N THR A 694 -19.61 4.55 -20.74
CA THR A 694 -20.68 5.48 -21.03
C THR A 694 -20.60 6.65 -20.06
N VAL A 695 -20.63 7.87 -20.54
CA VAL A 695 -20.66 9.09 -19.71
C VAL A 695 -22.01 9.18 -19.01
N LEU A 696 -22.02 9.24 -17.68
CA LEU A 696 -23.22 9.42 -16.85
C LEU A 696 -23.50 10.90 -16.57
N GLU A 697 -22.47 11.60 -16.10
CA GLU A 697 -22.56 12.99 -15.66
C GLU A 697 -21.20 13.68 -15.81
N VAL A 698 -21.21 14.97 -16.12
CA VAL A 698 -20.02 15.84 -16.14
C VAL A 698 -20.28 17.04 -15.24
N ASP A 699 -19.57 17.13 -14.12
CA ASP A 699 -19.61 18.28 -13.20
C ASP A 699 -18.34 19.11 -13.38
N LEU A 700 -18.45 20.14 -14.23
CA LEU A 700 -17.33 21.04 -14.54
C LEU A 700 -16.90 21.87 -13.34
N ALA A 701 -17.83 22.21 -12.43
CA ALA A 701 -17.53 23.02 -11.25
C ALA A 701 -16.67 22.26 -10.24
N ARG A 702 -16.95 20.96 -10.08
CA ARG A 702 -16.20 20.07 -9.18
C ARG A 702 -15.08 19.31 -9.88
N LYS A 703 -14.93 19.51 -11.18
CA LYS A 703 -14.00 18.73 -12.03
C LYS A 703 -14.19 17.22 -11.84
N ARG A 704 -15.44 16.75 -11.99
CA ARG A 704 -15.78 15.32 -11.85
C ARG A 704 -16.50 14.82 -13.09
N ILE A 705 -16.05 13.67 -13.61
CA ILE A 705 -16.67 12.95 -14.72
C ILE A 705 -17.09 11.60 -14.18
N ALA A 706 -18.39 11.31 -14.20
CA ALA A 706 -18.92 10.01 -13.80
C ALA A 706 -19.13 9.13 -15.04
N LEU A 707 -18.61 7.92 -14.98
CA LEU A 707 -18.61 6.94 -16.08
C LEU A 707 -19.26 5.63 -15.65
N SER A 708 -19.72 4.83 -16.61
CA SER A 708 -20.24 3.48 -16.39
C SER A 708 -19.75 2.51 -17.46
N MET A 709 -19.42 1.30 -17.04
CA MET A 709 -19.11 0.16 -17.93
C MET A 709 -20.31 -0.79 -18.09
N LYS A 710 -21.45 -0.49 -17.47
CA LYS A 710 -22.67 -1.30 -17.64
C LYS A 710 -23.21 -1.25 -19.06
N SER A 711 -23.84 -2.33 -19.49
CA SER A 711 -24.44 -2.46 -20.82
C SER A 711 -25.54 -1.43 -21.08
N ASN A 712 -26.38 -1.16 -20.07
CA ASN A 712 -27.46 -0.18 -20.09
C ASN A 712 -27.47 0.66 -18.79
N PRO A 713 -26.60 1.67 -18.68
CA PRO A 713 -26.59 2.52 -17.51
C PRO A 713 -27.77 3.49 -17.49
N GLU A 714 -28.39 3.67 -16.33
CA GLU A 714 -29.41 4.71 -16.14
C GLU A 714 -28.76 6.09 -16.20
N LEU A 715 -29.15 6.91 -17.16
CA LEU A 715 -28.68 8.28 -17.33
C LEU A 715 -29.41 9.18 -16.32
N GLY A 716 -28.67 9.90 -15.49
CA GLY A 716 -29.23 10.87 -14.53
C GLY A 716 -29.53 10.32 -13.13
N SER A 717 -29.26 9.05 -12.83
CA SER A 717 -29.32 8.52 -11.48
C SER A 717 -27.97 8.70 -10.75
N THR A 718 -27.72 9.90 -10.27
CA THR A 718 -26.75 10.03 -9.17
C THR A 718 -27.28 9.23 -8.00
N SER A 719 -26.55 8.18 -7.61
CA SER A 719 -26.80 7.47 -6.35
C SER A 719 -26.62 8.48 -5.21
N ARG A 720 -27.70 9.19 -4.87
CA ARG A 720 -27.82 9.77 -3.56
C ARG A 720 -27.70 8.58 -2.60
N SER A 721 -26.61 8.54 -1.86
CA SER A 721 -26.47 7.62 -0.73
C SER A 721 -27.79 7.63 0.02
N SER A 722 -28.45 6.47 0.04
CA SER A 722 -29.74 6.27 0.68
C SER A 722 -29.63 6.69 2.15
N ARG A 723 -30.19 7.86 2.46
CA ARG A 723 -30.61 8.14 3.83
C ARG A 723 -31.68 7.10 4.16
N PRO A 724 -31.62 6.44 5.32
CA PRO A 724 -32.73 5.61 5.76
C PRO A 724 -33.99 6.48 5.83
N SER A 725 -35.04 6.06 5.14
CA SER A 725 -36.33 6.70 5.18
C SER A 725 -36.93 6.50 6.56
N ASP A 726 -36.90 7.55 7.37
CA ASP A 726 -37.76 7.61 8.55
C ASP A 726 -39.24 7.62 8.08
N ARG A 727 -39.91 6.48 8.29
CA ARG A 727 -41.35 6.40 8.25
C ARG A 727 -41.89 7.23 9.43
N LYS A 728 -42.44 8.39 9.15
CA LYS A 728 -43.27 9.14 10.12
C LYS A 728 -44.55 8.36 10.43
N PRO A 729 -44.92 8.18 11.70
CA PRO A 729 -46.28 7.90 12.09
C PRO A 729 -47.10 9.19 12.04
N GLN A 730 -48.29 9.11 11.46
CA GLN A 730 -49.28 10.19 11.46
C GLN A 730 -49.85 10.43 12.85
N GLY A 731 -49.98 11.68 13.22
CA GLY A 731 -51.09 12.25 14.00
C GLY A 731 -50.85 12.51 15.47
N ARG A 732 -50.65 13.78 15.81
CA ARG A 732 -51.52 14.55 16.72
C ARG A 732 -50.95 15.97 16.89
N GLU A 733 -51.80 16.95 16.58
CA GLU A 733 -51.61 18.36 16.88
C GLU A 733 -51.57 18.60 18.39
N THR A 734 -50.57 19.38 18.86
CA THR A 734 -50.72 20.26 20.05
C THR A 734 -49.57 21.28 20.09
N ALA A 735 -49.93 22.56 20.12
CA ALA A 735 -49.35 23.77 20.71
C ALA A 735 -47.84 24.09 20.67
N PRO A 736 -47.44 25.37 20.51
CA PRO A 736 -46.06 25.79 20.31
C PRO A 736 -45.23 25.86 21.60
N PRO A 737 -43.94 25.51 21.59
CA PRO A 737 -43.05 25.66 22.72
C PRO A 737 -42.34 27.00 22.78
N ARG A 738 -42.18 27.49 24.01
CA ARG A 738 -41.41 28.68 24.42
C ARG A 738 -39.90 28.50 24.13
N PRO A 739 -39.17 29.63 23.92
CA PRO A 739 -37.72 29.58 23.61
C PRO A 739 -36.89 29.14 24.82
N LYS A 740 -36.00 28.16 24.61
CA LYS A 740 -34.96 27.78 25.57
C LYS A 740 -33.70 28.57 25.34
N GLN A 741 -33.20 29.16 26.39
CA GLN A 741 -31.93 29.88 26.48
C GLN A 741 -30.77 28.91 26.19
N ASN A 742 -29.86 29.35 25.30
CA ASN A 742 -28.54 28.74 25.08
C ASN A 742 -27.66 28.91 26.34
N GLN A 743 -27.32 27.81 26.99
CA GLN A 743 -26.16 27.75 27.84
C GLN A 743 -24.97 27.22 27.04
N ALA A 744 -23.97 28.09 26.85
CA ALA A 744 -22.69 27.73 26.29
C ALA A 744 -21.89 26.89 27.29
N ILE A 745 -21.60 25.63 26.94
CA ILE A 745 -20.63 24.82 27.67
C ILE A 745 -19.24 25.13 27.07
N GLY A 746 -18.53 26.02 27.73
CA GLY A 746 -17.13 26.34 27.41
C GLY A 746 -16.22 25.24 27.92
N ASN A 747 -15.50 24.59 27.05
CA ASN A 747 -14.35 23.74 27.39
C ASN A 747 -13.05 24.54 27.29
N ASP A 748 -12.64 25.12 28.39
CA ASP A 748 -11.48 26.05 28.51
C ASP A 748 -10.09 25.38 28.30
N TRP A 749 -9.99 24.06 28.33
CA TRP A 749 -8.68 23.40 28.23
C TRP A 749 -8.09 23.40 26.80
N PHE A 750 -8.94 23.45 25.77
CA PHE A 750 -8.48 23.45 24.37
C PHE A 750 -7.89 24.80 23.96
N SER A 751 -8.45 25.90 24.49
CA SER A 751 -7.87 27.25 24.35
C SER A 751 -6.50 27.37 25.01
N GLN A 752 -6.28 26.66 26.13
CA GLN A 752 -5.00 26.62 26.83
C GLN A 752 -3.96 25.74 26.13
N ALA A 753 -4.35 24.69 25.40
CA ALA A 753 -3.45 23.85 24.61
C ALA A 753 -2.95 24.59 23.36
N LEU A 754 -3.81 25.33 22.68
CA LEU A 754 -3.43 26.17 21.52
C LEU A 754 -2.50 27.30 21.90
N SER A 755 -2.74 27.98 23.02
CA SER A 755 -1.85 29.08 23.51
C SER A 755 -0.46 28.59 23.95
N LYS A 756 -0.32 27.30 24.32
CA LYS A 756 0.98 26.68 24.59
C LYS A 756 1.74 26.27 23.34
N ALA A 757 1.03 25.85 22.27
CA ALA A 757 1.66 25.52 20.99
C ALA A 757 2.22 26.75 20.27
N GLU A 758 1.52 27.88 20.33
CA GLU A 758 2.00 29.16 19.76
C GLU A 758 3.22 29.75 20.47
N LYS A 759 3.40 29.47 21.78
CA LYS A 759 4.58 29.88 22.52
C LYS A 759 5.83 29.05 22.24
N HIS A 760 5.71 27.86 21.70
CA HIS A 760 6.86 27.03 21.30
C HIS A 760 7.36 27.28 19.87
N GLN A 761 6.61 28.01 19.03
CA GLN A 761 7.07 28.42 17.69
C GLN A 761 7.78 29.78 17.66
N LYS A 762 7.87 30.48 18.80
CA LYS A 762 8.56 31.77 18.93
C LYS A 762 9.77 31.72 19.87
N ARG A 763 10.39 30.58 20.05
CA ARG A 763 11.72 30.45 20.66
C ARG A 763 12.63 29.59 19.80
#